data_14176e487f9030b14b25a03ff0fb06ac
#
_entry.id   14176e487f9030b14b25a03ff0fb06ac
#
_cell.length_a   1.000
_cell.length_b   1.000
_cell.length_c   1.000
_cell.angle_alpha   90.00
_cell.angle_beta   90.00
_cell.angle_gamma   90.00
#
_symmetry.space_group_name_H-M   'P 1'
#
loop_
_entity.id
_entity.type
_entity.pdbx_description
1 polymer ?
#
loop_
_entity_poly.entity_id
_entity_poly.type
_entity_poly.pdbx_seq_one_letter_code
_entity_poly.pdbx_strand_id
1 'polypeptide(L)'
;MREERNSLRQAAITAGILAAMGVCTLGGDLQPLWAAEPSNNAAQAEAKTEAAQDVQPAEAAAGDGMDFDLEGVTVEAKRPDWEAKLSPGTVTVIRPDDYKGEQKDLPDLLKMVPGVHVRELNGKGQYTTVSVRGSTAAQVGVFVDGVLFNLGGDAAADISTIPVHNVERIEVYRGYIPARFGGTFMGGVINIVTKRPTKANVQASFGKSSFGGYKGNLQIDAPLGGGALMVGINRDQSDGDFKYKNFANDTQYQMELKRLNRYIYGDSTALDPGGKMGILYVNQQIEKYTKGGSSGTLTNYLTLDKCLDILSDPNTMNDKLESLKSELEPYLSSAAAKKWDQYFKTTIAGNFENIIQAQKVVKYYESSDRWRKANDYKNTDAIIKWQDDHWLAKATWKNIRRHLPHPVDKNYAPLYDVDLDWAVNMPYGKPNMFYFRNQELTAKELLLGRRDTVGNLEWGWSINYLKQDKDYYIDDWQNLEKVLEATSGLNTLAANSLWSKYDSRRLGAKIDGSYKAGDRHLIEFLVDASKEKMDIDGWKMFDFDHANEDTRSRWRNYYEQEIVNAQIQDTITLNKKGDFWLTPSIRYNRSKILGRSDRYDEKNDPQHIKWLGQTDEQTDDKVTWQLALKKQFNDHFTMRATGGTYYRLLNMYEIAGDGAGILPMPNVGGTDSVFPLPEEGKQWDISAIWDGKWLGADTANFQITYFGRDSKRLLQLSSWNSFFFVYNNAASGKVNGIELQADLSWQKWDVNLQATYSDPSNILYDMSAIPGQQVWNKDGKIEGVMTYQPKWEGTARFTYRPDKNWSLFTQMRHVGKVVTDAIPLTTGAVPWQSSLTTMDVGVKYKIHKSLQVAVGCNDVLNKANDMYLETTYGEMRNILYPIQGRTYYATLQYTY
;
A
#
# COMPACT_ATOMS: atom_id res chain seq x y z
N MET A 1 3.46 10.78 -52.72
CA MET A 1 3.75 11.58 -51.51
C MET A 1 2.78 11.31 -50.34
N ARG A 2 1.46 11.23 -50.51
CA ARG A 2 0.56 10.91 -49.38
C ARG A 2 0.57 9.42 -48.97
N GLU A 3 0.71 8.54 -49.97
CA GLU A 3 0.82 7.09 -49.73
C GLU A 3 2.19 6.69 -49.20
N GLU A 4 3.27 7.29 -49.64
CA GLU A 4 4.63 7.05 -49.09
C GLU A 4 4.77 7.53 -47.66
N ARG A 5 4.13 8.65 -47.26
CA ARG A 5 4.10 9.09 -45.88
C ARG A 5 3.31 8.12 -44.96
N ASN A 6 2.26 7.50 -45.49
CA ASN A 6 1.50 6.51 -44.72
C ASN A 6 2.28 5.18 -44.58
N SER A 7 3.01 4.76 -45.63
CA SER A 7 3.84 3.55 -45.54
C SER A 7 5.02 3.72 -44.60
N LEU A 8 5.67 4.89 -44.58
CA LEU A 8 6.74 5.22 -43.63
C LEU A 8 6.22 5.32 -42.19
N ARG A 9 4.98 5.85 -42.00
CA ARG A 9 4.34 5.87 -40.67
C ARG A 9 4.00 4.46 -40.18
N GLN A 10 3.45 3.60 -41.03
CA GLN A 10 3.20 2.20 -40.71
C GLN A 10 4.49 1.44 -40.42
N ALA A 11 5.55 1.66 -41.16
CA ALA A 11 6.86 1.04 -40.93
C ALA A 11 7.47 1.50 -39.58
N ALA A 12 7.36 2.79 -39.25
CA ALA A 12 7.86 3.32 -37.95
C ALA A 12 7.06 2.77 -36.75
N ILE A 13 5.74 2.63 -36.90
CA ILE A 13 4.87 2.05 -35.88
C ILE A 13 5.16 0.55 -35.69
N THR A 14 5.34 -0.17 -36.81
CA THR A 14 5.69 -1.60 -36.79
C THR A 14 7.07 -1.84 -36.19
N ALA A 15 8.06 -0.99 -36.51
CA ALA A 15 9.38 -1.04 -35.88
C ALA A 15 9.34 -0.73 -34.38
N GLY A 16 8.52 0.23 -33.97
CA GLY A 16 8.30 0.54 -32.54
C GLY A 16 7.65 -0.61 -31.78
N ILE A 17 6.67 -1.29 -32.38
CA ILE A 17 6.00 -2.47 -31.78
C ILE A 17 6.98 -3.65 -31.67
N LEU A 18 7.80 -3.88 -32.70
CA LEU A 18 8.83 -4.93 -32.68
C LEU A 18 9.94 -4.64 -31.66
N ALA A 19 10.34 -3.36 -31.50
CA ALA A 19 11.28 -2.95 -30.47
C ALA A 19 10.70 -3.14 -29.06
N ALA A 20 9.41 -2.81 -28.83
CA ALA A 20 8.72 -3.03 -27.57
C ALA A 20 8.59 -4.53 -27.23
N MET A 21 8.34 -5.38 -28.22
CA MET A 21 8.32 -6.84 -28.04
C MET A 21 9.72 -7.43 -27.77
N GLY A 22 10.77 -6.86 -28.35
CA GLY A 22 12.17 -7.29 -28.10
C GLY A 22 12.66 -7.00 -26.69
N VAL A 23 12.21 -5.89 -26.08
CA VAL A 23 12.58 -5.52 -24.71
C VAL A 23 11.94 -6.43 -23.66
N CYS A 24 10.81 -7.08 -23.98
CA CYS A 24 10.17 -8.05 -23.08
C CYS A 24 10.91 -9.39 -22.97
N THR A 25 11.86 -9.70 -23.87
CA THR A 25 12.56 -10.98 -23.91
C THR A 25 14.02 -10.95 -23.40
N LEU A 26 14.60 -9.76 -23.20
CA LEU A 26 15.99 -9.59 -22.77
C LEU A 26 16.03 -8.88 -21.42
N GLY A 27 16.08 -9.66 -20.34
CA GLY A 27 16.44 -9.22 -19.00
C GLY A 27 17.94 -8.99 -18.84
N GLY A 28 18.46 -7.92 -19.42
CA GLY A 28 19.86 -7.53 -19.32
C GLY A 28 19.98 -6.01 -19.15
N ASP A 29 20.93 -5.60 -18.30
CA ASP A 29 21.25 -4.21 -18.03
C ASP A 29 21.57 -3.44 -19.32
N LEU A 30 20.73 -2.48 -19.70
CA LEU A 30 20.99 -1.56 -20.79
C LEU A 30 21.61 -0.27 -20.24
N GLN A 31 22.90 -0.08 -20.52
CA GLN A 31 23.53 1.25 -20.40
C GLN A 31 23.01 2.18 -21.52
N PRO A 32 22.87 3.48 -21.25
CA PRO A 32 22.29 4.41 -22.23
C PRO A 32 23.28 4.76 -23.32
N LEU A 33 22.91 4.47 -24.56
CA LEU A 33 23.57 4.95 -25.78
C LEU A 33 23.06 6.36 -26.13
N TRP A 34 23.78 7.39 -25.70
CA TRP A 34 23.59 8.77 -26.19
C TRP A 34 24.96 9.38 -26.47
N ALA A 35 25.39 9.32 -27.73
CA ALA A 35 26.37 10.24 -28.28
C ALA A 35 26.29 10.20 -29.82
N ALA A 36 25.59 11.12 -30.45
CA ALA A 36 25.86 11.59 -31.82
C ALA A 36 25.27 12.99 -31.98
N GLU A 37 26.13 13.94 -32.30
CA GLU A 37 25.80 15.34 -32.52
C GLU A 37 24.97 15.57 -33.78
N PRO A 38 24.12 16.62 -33.85
CA PRO A 38 23.38 16.95 -35.05
C PRO A 38 24.13 17.93 -35.98
N SER A 39 24.25 17.60 -37.24
CA SER A 39 24.67 18.53 -38.29
C SER A 39 23.52 19.46 -38.72
N ASN A 40 23.80 20.76 -38.69
CA ASN A 40 22.96 21.82 -39.22
C ASN A 40 22.65 21.68 -40.70
N ASN A 41 21.38 21.90 -41.08
CA ASN A 41 21.03 22.68 -42.25
C ASN A 41 19.62 23.26 -42.15
N ALA A 42 19.58 24.58 -42.17
CA ALA A 42 18.38 25.39 -42.22
C ALA A 42 17.89 25.56 -43.69
N ALA A 43 16.59 25.50 -43.87
CA ALA A 43 15.94 26.17 -45.00
C ALA A 43 14.50 26.56 -44.60
N GLN A 44 14.27 27.83 -44.71
CA GLN A 44 13.02 28.57 -44.53
C GLN A 44 11.97 28.15 -45.57
N ALA A 45 10.72 28.12 -45.19
CA ALA A 45 9.59 28.41 -46.09
C ALA A 45 8.40 28.96 -45.28
N GLU A 46 7.87 30.04 -45.79
CA GLU A 46 6.92 30.99 -45.20
C GLU A 46 5.48 30.46 -45.09
N ALA A 47 4.77 31.14 -44.23
CA ALA A 47 3.37 31.00 -43.87
C ALA A 47 2.38 31.29 -44.98
N LYS A 48 1.25 30.62 -45.02
CA LYS A 48 -0.02 31.18 -45.43
C LYS A 48 -1.12 30.80 -44.40
N THR A 49 -1.67 31.85 -43.84
CA THR A 49 -2.84 31.92 -43.00
C THR A 49 -4.10 31.62 -43.84
N GLU A 50 -4.91 30.65 -43.45
CA GLU A 50 -6.31 30.61 -43.84
C GLU A 50 -7.20 30.52 -42.58
N ALA A 51 -8.27 31.33 -42.63
CA ALA A 51 -9.13 31.71 -41.54
C ALA A 51 -9.95 30.52 -41.02
N ALA A 52 -10.03 30.49 -39.67
CA ALA A 52 -10.99 29.67 -38.98
C ALA A 52 -12.40 30.24 -39.17
N GLN A 53 -13.30 29.45 -39.74
CA GLN A 53 -14.73 29.69 -39.63
C GLN A 53 -15.22 29.33 -38.24
N ASP A 54 -15.88 30.31 -37.62
CA ASP A 54 -16.67 30.16 -36.39
C ASP A 54 -17.75 29.08 -36.60
N VAL A 55 -17.63 27.97 -35.87
CA VAL A 55 -18.74 27.06 -35.68
C VAL A 55 -19.36 27.43 -34.35
N GLN A 56 -20.48 28.13 -34.37
CA GLN A 56 -21.36 28.31 -33.21
C GLN A 56 -21.73 26.95 -32.63
N PRO A 57 -21.77 26.82 -31.29
CA PRO A 57 -22.29 25.62 -30.64
C PRO A 57 -23.80 25.50 -31.05
N ALA A 58 -24.13 24.41 -31.70
CA ALA A 58 -25.52 24.05 -31.87
C ALA A 58 -26.19 23.95 -30.51
N GLU A 59 -27.25 24.74 -30.30
CA GLU A 59 -28.19 24.53 -29.22
C GLU A 59 -28.63 23.08 -29.22
N ALA A 60 -28.31 22.38 -28.14
CA ALA A 60 -28.84 21.05 -27.90
C ALA A 60 -30.34 21.17 -27.77
N ALA A 61 -31.04 20.80 -28.83
CA ALA A 61 -32.46 20.53 -28.77
C ALA A 61 -32.67 19.50 -27.65
N ALA A 62 -33.52 19.82 -26.70
CA ALA A 62 -33.99 18.90 -25.68
C ALA A 62 -34.65 17.71 -26.38
N GLY A 63 -33.88 16.67 -26.65
CA GLY A 63 -34.39 15.39 -27.11
C GLY A 63 -34.95 14.64 -25.94
N ASP A 64 -36.24 14.38 -25.94
CA ASP A 64 -36.96 13.47 -25.07
C ASP A 64 -36.31 12.08 -25.15
N GLY A 65 -35.57 11.73 -24.14
CA GLY A 65 -35.03 10.39 -23.99
C GLY A 65 -33.72 10.39 -23.25
N MET A 66 -33.69 9.83 -22.03
CA MET A 66 -32.46 9.52 -21.35
C MET A 66 -31.74 8.42 -22.09
N ASP A 67 -30.69 8.77 -22.82
CA ASP A 67 -29.71 7.81 -23.29
C ASP A 67 -28.80 7.42 -22.10
N PHE A 68 -29.17 6.33 -21.42
CA PHE A 68 -28.32 5.68 -20.47
C PHE A 68 -27.46 4.67 -21.24
N ASP A 69 -26.23 5.05 -21.56
CA ASP A 69 -25.22 4.09 -21.98
C ASP A 69 -24.71 3.32 -20.78
N LEU A 70 -24.80 2.01 -20.83
CA LEU A 70 -24.22 1.15 -19.83
C LEU A 70 -22.73 0.99 -20.06
N GLU A 71 -21.95 1.21 -19.00
CA GLU A 71 -20.56 0.81 -18.96
C GLU A 71 -20.43 -0.67 -18.59
N GLY A 72 -20.35 -1.51 -19.58
CA GLY A 72 -19.80 -2.86 -19.42
C GLY A 72 -18.29 -2.85 -19.66
N VAL A 73 -17.65 -3.98 -19.53
CA VAL A 73 -16.22 -4.21 -19.81
C VAL A 73 -15.81 -3.78 -21.23
N THR A 74 -16.72 -3.33 -22.03
CA THR A 74 -16.55 -3.15 -23.47
C THR A 74 -17.00 -1.77 -23.92
N VAL A 75 -16.38 -1.27 -24.93
CA VAL A 75 -16.72 -0.14 -25.80
C VAL A 75 -17.29 1.07 -25.06
N GLU A 76 -16.44 2.01 -24.73
CA GLU A 76 -16.87 3.30 -24.20
C GLU A 76 -16.84 4.35 -25.30
N ALA A 77 -18.00 4.95 -25.54
CA ALA A 77 -18.05 6.28 -26.13
C ALA A 77 -17.44 7.28 -25.12
N LYS A 78 -16.78 8.33 -25.60
CA LYS A 78 -16.31 9.43 -24.76
C LYS A 78 -17.47 9.92 -23.90
N ARG A 79 -17.44 9.63 -22.60
CA ARG A 79 -18.46 10.10 -21.66
C ARG A 79 -18.00 11.39 -21.02
N PRO A 80 -18.81 12.43 -21.04
CA PRO A 80 -18.55 13.62 -20.24
C PRO A 80 -18.76 13.32 -18.74
N ASP A 81 -18.31 14.23 -17.88
CA ASP A 81 -18.42 14.13 -16.41
C ASP A 81 -19.87 14.06 -15.88
N TRP A 82 -20.86 14.05 -16.75
CA TRP A 82 -22.27 13.90 -16.42
C TRP A 82 -22.62 12.53 -15.81
N GLU A 83 -21.73 11.52 -15.86
CA GLU A 83 -21.91 10.26 -15.11
C GLU A 83 -22.10 10.51 -13.62
N ALA A 84 -21.34 11.44 -13.05
CA ALA A 84 -21.53 11.85 -11.67
C ALA A 84 -22.94 12.42 -11.44
N LYS A 85 -23.50 13.11 -12.43
CA LYS A 85 -24.87 13.65 -12.38
C LYS A 85 -25.93 12.59 -12.58
N LEU A 86 -25.71 11.62 -13.46
CA LEU A 86 -26.71 10.60 -13.80
C LEU A 86 -26.71 9.41 -12.85
N SER A 87 -25.59 9.11 -12.20
CA SER A 87 -25.54 8.01 -11.26
C SER A 87 -26.65 8.06 -10.21
N PRO A 88 -27.32 6.95 -9.91
CA PRO A 88 -28.26 6.89 -8.80
C PRO A 88 -27.58 7.10 -7.43
N GLY A 89 -26.29 6.76 -7.30
CA GLY A 89 -25.49 6.95 -6.10
C GLY A 89 -24.39 7.99 -6.23
N THR A 90 -23.64 8.21 -5.16
CA THR A 90 -22.51 9.13 -5.13
C THR A 90 -21.30 8.53 -5.84
N VAL A 91 -20.83 9.18 -6.89
CA VAL A 91 -19.62 8.78 -7.64
C VAL A 91 -18.70 9.98 -7.83
N THR A 92 -17.39 9.75 -7.75
CA THR A 92 -16.35 10.72 -8.11
C THR A 92 -15.51 10.12 -9.23
N VAL A 93 -15.30 10.89 -10.29
CA VAL A 93 -14.50 10.49 -11.46
C VAL A 93 -13.21 11.29 -11.47
N ILE A 94 -12.07 10.59 -11.56
CA ILE A 94 -10.74 11.20 -11.66
C ILE A 94 -10.12 10.76 -12.99
N ARG A 95 -9.54 11.70 -13.71
CA ARG A 95 -8.78 11.43 -14.94
C ARG A 95 -7.29 11.58 -14.66
N PRO A 96 -6.49 10.50 -14.71
CA PRO A 96 -5.03 10.58 -14.50
C PRO A 96 -4.33 11.51 -15.49
N ASP A 97 -4.89 11.71 -16.68
CA ASP A 97 -4.34 12.60 -17.69
C ASP A 97 -4.32 14.09 -17.29
N ASP A 98 -5.18 14.52 -16.36
CA ASP A 98 -5.18 15.87 -15.79
C ASP A 98 -3.93 16.14 -14.93
N TYR A 99 -3.34 15.08 -14.41
CA TYR A 99 -2.17 15.10 -13.52
C TYR A 99 -0.88 14.66 -14.22
N LYS A 100 -0.87 14.59 -15.56
CA LYS A 100 0.33 14.20 -16.32
C LYS A 100 1.54 15.04 -15.92
N GLY A 101 2.68 14.39 -15.73
CA GLY A 101 3.95 15.00 -15.32
C GLY A 101 4.17 15.12 -13.82
N GLU A 102 3.13 14.98 -12.99
CA GLU A 102 3.22 15.13 -11.54
C GLU A 102 3.73 13.86 -10.81
N GLN A 103 4.04 12.79 -11.54
CA GLN A 103 4.47 11.49 -11.01
C GLN A 103 3.51 10.90 -9.95
N LYS A 104 2.22 11.22 -10.05
CA LYS A 104 1.19 10.68 -9.16
C LYS A 104 0.88 9.23 -9.52
N ASP A 105 0.65 8.41 -8.48
CA ASP A 105 0.21 7.02 -8.57
C ASP A 105 -1.26 6.91 -8.19
N LEU A 106 -1.84 5.71 -8.29
CA LEU A 106 -3.22 5.48 -7.90
C LEU A 106 -3.52 5.90 -6.44
N PRO A 107 -2.67 5.57 -5.45
CA PRO A 107 -2.82 6.09 -4.09
C PRO A 107 -2.94 7.61 -4.03
N ASP A 108 -2.07 8.35 -4.74
CA ASP A 108 -2.06 9.81 -4.73
C ASP A 108 -3.33 10.42 -5.34
N LEU A 109 -3.87 9.79 -6.39
CA LEU A 109 -5.12 10.22 -7.02
C LEU A 109 -6.31 9.95 -6.10
N LEU A 110 -6.36 8.80 -5.43
CA LEU A 110 -7.43 8.45 -4.51
C LEU A 110 -7.47 9.32 -3.25
N LYS A 111 -6.32 9.84 -2.81
CA LYS A 111 -6.25 10.84 -1.71
C LYS A 111 -7.02 12.12 -2.00
N MET A 112 -7.41 12.36 -3.25
CA MET A 112 -8.19 13.53 -3.68
C MET A 112 -9.70 13.26 -3.77
N VAL A 113 -10.19 12.12 -3.27
CA VAL A 113 -11.62 11.76 -3.31
C VAL A 113 -12.22 11.91 -1.91
N PRO A 114 -13.33 12.66 -1.75
CA PRO A 114 -14.00 12.75 -0.45
C PRO A 114 -14.41 11.36 0.05
N GLY A 115 -14.30 11.12 1.35
CA GLY A 115 -14.66 9.86 1.96
C GLY A 115 -13.70 8.70 1.73
N VAL A 116 -12.60 8.92 1.01
CA VAL A 116 -11.56 7.91 0.75
C VAL A 116 -10.35 8.18 1.62
N HIS A 117 -9.95 7.19 2.41
CA HIS A 117 -8.72 7.22 3.20
C HIS A 117 -7.71 6.21 2.66
N VAL A 118 -6.50 6.70 2.36
CA VAL A 118 -5.39 5.89 1.84
C VAL A 118 -4.34 5.72 2.92
N ARG A 119 -4.04 4.47 3.25
CA ARG A 119 -3.02 4.09 4.22
C ARG A 119 -1.81 3.51 3.52
N GLU A 120 -0.70 4.24 3.56
CA GLU A 120 0.60 3.83 3.05
C GLU A 120 1.47 3.29 4.19
N LEU A 121 2.14 2.16 3.95
CA LEU A 121 3.15 1.62 4.86
C LEU A 121 4.53 1.88 4.26
N ASN A 122 5.38 2.66 4.93
CA ASN A 122 6.72 3.06 4.47
C ASN A 122 6.76 3.90 3.17
N GLY A 123 5.64 4.47 2.73
CA GLY A 123 5.58 5.41 1.63
C GLY A 123 5.44 4.80 0.24
N LYS A 124 5.90 5.53 -0.76
CA LYS A 124 5.67 5.24 -2.18
C LYS A 124 6.22 3.88 -2.61
N GLY A 125 5.44 3.16 -3.44
CA GLY A 125 5.81 1.85 -3.97
C GLY A 125 5.64 0.69 -3.00
N GLN A 126 5.33 0.98 -1.73
CA GLN A 126 5.11 -0.01 -0.69
C GLN A 126 3.63 -0.37 -0.55
N TYR A 127 3.34 -1.39 0.25
CA TYR A 127 1.97 -1.88 0.46
C TYR A 127 1.03 -0.75 0.88
N THR A 128 -0.01 -0.53 0.08
CA THR A 128 -0.94 0.57 0.27
C THR A 128 -2.38 0.09 0.13
N THR A 129 -3.19 0.41 1.12
CA THR A 129 -4.60 0.06 1.16
C THR A 129 -5.50 1.28 1.10
N VAL A 130 -6.74 1.06 0.73
CA VAL A 130 -7.77 2.09 0.64
C VAL A 130 -8.99 1.68 1.45
N SER A 131 -9.56 2.62 2.17
CA SER A 131 -10.85 2.50 2.84
C SER A 131 -11.79 3.62 2.40
N VAL A 132 -13.09 3.38 2.47
CA VAL A 132 -14.12 4.34 2.03
C VAL A 132 -15.16 4.51 3.14
N ARG A 133 -15.44 5.76 3.53
CA ARG A 133 -16.44 6.09 4.55
C ARG A 133 -16.26 5.31 5.86
N GLY A 134 -15.01 5.18 6.34
CA GLY A 134 -14.68 4.44 7.55
C GLY A 134 -14.87 2.92 7.41
N SER A 135 -14.79 2.34 6.21
CA SER A 135 -14.74 0.89 6.00
C SER A 135 -13.35 0.33 6.35
N THR A 136 -13.23 -0.99 6.47
CA THR A 136 -11.94 -1.64 6.35
C THR A 136 -11.52 -1.74 4.88
N ALA A 137 -10.24 -1.94 4.61
CA ALA A 137 -9.76 -2.08 3.24
C ALA A 137 -10.32 -3.33 2.53
N ALA A 138 -10.59 -4.41 3.26
CA ALA A 138 -11.20 -5.62 2.73
C ALA A 138 -12.67 -5.43 2.25
N GLN A 139 -13.31 -4.33 2.69
CA GLN A 139 -14.68 -4.00 2.33
C GLN A 139 -14.81 -3.17 1.05
N VAL A 140 -13.69 -2.83 0.41
CA VAL A 140 -13.66 -2.05 -0.83
C VAL A 140 -13.38 -2.97 -2.02
N GLY A 141 -14.27 -2.94 -3.01
CA GLY A 141 -14.06 -3.64 -4.28
C GLY A 141 -13.24 -2.79 -5.23
N VAL A 142 -12.11 -3.32 -5.71
CA VAL A 142 -11.30 -2.67 -6.74
C VAL A 142 -11.47 -3.45 -8.04
N PHE A 143 -11.86 -2.75 -9.11
CA PHE A 143 -12.09 -3.33 -10.43
C PHE A 143 -11.15 -2.68 -11.45
N VAL A 144 -10.72 -3.45 -12.42
CA VAL A 144 -10.01 -2.97 -13.61
C VAL A 144 -10.78 -3.43 -14.85
N ASP A 145 -11.30 -2.49 -15.64
CA ASP A 145 -12.19 -2.76 -16.78
C ASP A 145 -13.37 -3.68 -16.39
N GLY A 146 -13.97 -3.47 -15.23
CA GLY A 146 -15.09 -4.23 -14.71
C GLY A 146 -14.77 -5.66 -14.23
N VAL A 147 -13.48 -6.05 -14.20
CA VAL A 147 -13.00 -7.31 -13.61
C VAL A 147 -12.51 -7.04 -12.19
N LEU A 148 -12.94 -7.82 -11.22
CA LEU A 148 -12.52 -7.68 -9.83
C LEU A 148 -11.01 -7.91 -9.72
N PHE A 149 -10.30 -6.91 -9.19
CA PHE A 149 -8.85 -6.98 -8.97
C PHE A 149 -8.47 -7.72 -7.69
N ASN A 150 -9.31 -7.59 -6.64
CA ASN A 150 -9.07 -8.30 -5.37
C ASN A 150 -8.99 -9.81 -5.61
N LEU A 151 -7.91 -10.43 -5.16
CA LEU A 151 -7.76 -11.89 -5.13
C LEU A 151 -8.17 -12.43 -3.76
N GLY A 152 -8.71 -13.64 -3.74
CA GLY A 152 -9.07 -14.32 -2.50
C GLY A 152 -7.87 -14.63 -1.59
N GLY A 153 -6.66 -14.61 -2.14
CA GLY A 153 -5.40 -14.78 -1.41
C GLY A 153 -4.83 -13.50 -0.78
N ASP A 154 -5.51 -12.37 -0.93
CA ASP A 154 -5.08 -11.08 -0.36
C ASP A 154 -6.13 -10.56 0.64
N ALA A 155 -5.69 -10.12 1.82
CA ALA A 155 -6.59 -9.54 2.83
C ALA A 155 -7.29 -8.27 2.30
N ALA A 156 -6.62 -7.49 1.47
CA ALA A 156 -7.13 -6.31 0.79
C ALA A 156 -6.36 -6.06 -0.50
N ALA A 157 -6.95 -5.32 -1.44
CA ALA A 157 -6.26 -4.92 -2.66
C ALA A 157 -5.08 -3.99 -2.32
N ASP A 158 -3.88 -4.33 -2.81
CA ASP A 158 -2.72 -3.45 -2.78
C ASP A 158 -2.78 -2.50 -3.97
N ILE A 159 -3.29 -1.29 -3.73
CA ILE A 159 -3.48 -0.27 -4.78
C ILE A 159 -2.17 0.33 -5.30
N SER A 160 -1.04 0.15 -4.60
CA SER A 160 0.27 0.57 -5.09
C SER A 160 0.74 -0.21 -6.33
N THR A 161 0.12 -1.37 -6.57
CA THR A 161 0.49 -2.27 -7.67
C THR A 161 -0.26 -2.02 -8.97
N ILE A 162 -1.17 -1.04 -8.99
CA ILE A 162 -2.01 -0.74 -10.15
C ILE A 162 -1.46 0.49 -10.88
N PRO A 163 -0.96 0.34 -12.12
CA PRO A 163 -0.42 1.45 -12.89
C PRO A 163 -1.55 2.38 -13.39
N VAL A 164 -1.27 3.68 -13.49
CA VAL A 164 -2.25 4.69 -13.93
C VAL A 164 -1.97 5.28 -15.32
N HIS A 165 -0.87 4.92 -15.98
CA HIS A 165 -0.47 5.54 -17.26
C HIS A 165 -1.41 5.22 -18.42
N ASN A 166 -1.94 3.99 -18.42
CA ASN A 166 -2.87 3.52 -19.45
C ASN A 166 -4.33 3.61 -19.00
N VAL A 167 -4.60 4.41 -17.96
CA VAL A 167 -5.93 4.60 -17.39
C VAL A 167 -6.56 5.85 -17.97
N GLU A 168 -7.79 5.73 -18.44
CA GLU A 168 -8.61 6.85 -18.90
C GLU A 168 -9.24 7.59 -17.73
N ARG A 169 -9.86 6.82 -16.80
CA ARG A 169 -10.50 7.36 -15.61
C ARG A 169 -10.57 6.34 -14.47
N ILE A 170 -10.72 6.88 -13.29
CA ILE A 170 -10.95 6.13 -12.05
C ILE A 170 -12.30 6.59 -11.51
N GLU A 171 -13.21 5.66 -11.30
CA GLU A 171 -14.55 5.90 -10.78
C GLU A 171 -14.64 5.38 -9.36
N VAL A 172 -15.03 6.21 -8.41
CA VAL A 172 -15.17 5.84 -7.00
C VAL A 172 -16.64 5.94 -6.59
N TYR A 173 -17.28 4.77 -6.48
CA TYR A 173 -18.68 4.63 -6.06
C TYR A 173 -18.76 4.48 -4.55
N ARG A 174 -19.57 5.29 -3.90
CA ARG A 174 -19.78 5.33 -2.45
C ARG A 174 -21.25 5.19 -2.12
N GLY A 175 -21.59 4.28 -1.23
CA GLY A 175 -22.97 4.00 -0.87
C GLY A 175 -23.67 3.07 -1.86
N TYR A 176 -24.45 3.62 -2.80
CA TYR A 176 -25.11 2.82 -3.82
C TYR A 176 -24.12 2.31 -4.87
N ILE A 177 -24.11 1.01 -5.11
CA ILE A 177 -23.24 0.36 -6.10
C ILE A 177 -24.10 -0.07 -7.29
N PRO A 178 -23.80 0.38 -8.53
CA PRO A 178 -24.54 -0.03 -9.74
C PRO A 178 -24.54 -1.54 -9.99
N ALA A 179 -25.57 -2.05 -10.67
CA ALA A 179 -25.73 -3.48 -10.96
C ALA A 179 -24.60 -4.07 -11.79
N ARG A 180 -23.86 -3.28 -12.52
CA ARG A 180 -22.74 -3.71 -13.38
C ARG A 180 -21.51 -4.24 -12.64
N PHE A 181 -21.40 -4.01 -11.31
CA PHE A 181 -20.34 -4.54 -10.46
C PHE A 181 -20.85 -5.74 -9.66
N GLY A 182 -20.22 -6.90 -9.86
CA GLY A 182 -20.53 -8.09 -9.08
C GLY A 182 -20.12 -7.94 -7.60
N GLY A 183 -20.82 -8.63 -6.72
CA GLY A 183 -20.57 -8.63 -5.29
C GLY A 183 -21.20 -7.48 -4.52
N THR A 184 -21.04 -7.52 -3.22
CA THR A 184 -21.55 -6.51 -2.27
C THR A 184 -20.40 -5.94 -1.46
N PHE A 185 -19.85 -4.85 -1.92
CA PHE A 185 -18.74 -4.18 -1.24
C PHE A 185 -19.28 -3.07 -0.33
N MET A 186 -19.19 -3.29 0.95
CA MET A 186 -19.71 -2.44 2.00
C MET A 186 -19.10 -1.03 2.02
N GLY A 187 -17.79 -0.92 1.74
CA GLY A 187 -17.11 0.37 1.69
C GLY A 187 -17.38 1.15 0.41
N GLY A 188 -17.57 0.46 -0.69
CA GLY A 188 -17.72 1.07 -2.02
C GLY A 188 -16.96 0.30 -3.10
N VAL A 189 -16.97 0.86 -4.30
CA VAL A 189 -16.27 0.30 -5.47
C VAL A 189 -15.37 1.36 -6.09
N ILE A 190 -14.14 0.96 -6.40
CA ILE A 190 -13.19 1.72 -7.20
C ILE A 190 -13.04 0.99 -8.53
N ASN A 191 -13.48 1.61 -9.64
CA ASN A 191 -13.36 1.06 -10.98
C ASN A 191 -12.31 1.84 -11.78
N ILE A 192 -11.31 1.15 -12.26
CA ILE A 192 -10.20 1.70 -13.04
C ILE A 192 -10.43 1.29 -14.49
N VAL A 193 -10.66 2.28 -15.33
CA VAL A 193 -10.97 2.06 -16.74
C VAL A 193 -9.74 2.38 -17.57
N THR A 194 -9.26 1.41 -18.34
CA THR A 194 -8.10 1.58 -19.21
C THR A 194 -8.47 2.32 -20.50
N LYS A 195 -7.53 3.10 -21.06
CA LYS A 195 -7.73 3.89 -22.28
C LYS A 195 -8.23 3.04 -23.45
N ARG A 196 -9.12 3.63 -24.24
CA ARG A 196 -9.56 3.08 -25.53
C ARG A 196 -8.66 3.60 -26.64
N PRO A 197 -7.94 2.74 -27.35
CA PRO A 197 -7.21 3.16 -28.55
C PRO A 197 -8.19 3.49 -29.67
N THR A 198 -8.08 4.67 -30.30
CA THR A 198 -8.98 5.07 -31.39
C THR A 198 -8.25 5.52 -32.64
N LYS A 199 -7.02 6.00 -32.53
CA LYS A 199 -6.21 6.54 -33.60
C LYS A 199 -4.73 6.32 -33.34
N ALA A 200 -3.89 6.53 -34.38
CA ALA A 200 -2.44 6.51 -34.21
C ALA A 200 -2.01 7.59 -33.19
N ASN A 201 -1.30 7.15 -32.14
CA ASN A 201 -0.81 8.01 -31.06
C ASN A 201 0.44 7.40 -30.47
N VAL A 202 1.41 8.22 -30.08
CA VAL A 202 2.59 7.79 -29.31
C VAL A 202 2.71 8.70 -28.12
N GLN A 203 2.74 8.13 -26.93
CA GLN A 203 2.99 8.84 -25.68
C GLN A 203 4.20 8.21 -25.00
N ALA A 204 5.17 9.05 -24.63
CA ALA A 204 6.33 8.63 -23.87
C ALA A 204 6.56 9.61 -22.73
N SER A 205 6.96 9.12 -21.59
CA SER A 205 7.44 9.99 -20.52
C SER A 205 8.61 9.37 -19.76
N PHE A 206 9.47 10.24 -19.28
CA PHE A 206 10.55 9.88 -18.38
C PHE A 206 10.64 10.89 -17.25
N GLY A 207 10.67 10.41 -16.04
CA GLY A 207 10.76 11.24 -14.83
C GLY A 207 11.80 10.70 -13.85
N LYS A 208 12.45 11.63 -13.16
CA LYS A 208 13.37 11.34 -12.05
C LYS A 208 12.85 12.00 -10.78
N SER A 209 13.04 11.35 -9.64
CA SER A 209 12.65 11.89 -8.35
C SER A 209 13.73 11.65 -7.28
N SER A 210 13.52 12.25 -6.10
CA SER A 210 14.34 12.00 -4.91
C SER A 210 14.39 10.51 -4.58
N PHE A 211 15.33 10.11 -3.73
CA PHE A 211 15.50 8.72 -3.24
C PHE A 211 15.80 7.71 -4.34
N GLY A 212 16.60 8.11 -5.34
CA GLY A 212 16.96 7.25 -6.48
C GLY A 212 15.77 6.92 -7.41
N GLY A 213 14.65 7.65 -7.28
CA GLY A 213 13.43 7.34 -8.03
C GLY A 213 13.51 7.70 -9.50
N TYR A 214 12.98 6.82 -10.36
CA TYR A 214 12.69 7.14 -11.77
C TYR A 214 11.50 6.34 -12.28
N LYS A 215 10.75 6.99 -13.20
CA LYS A 215 9.52 6.50 -13.78
C LYS A 215 9.54 6.72 -15.28
N GLY A 216 9.29 5.68 -16.05
CA GLY A 216 9.23 5.75 -17.51
C GLY A 216 8.01 5.02 -18.02
N ASN A 217 7.37 5.58 -19.05
CA ASN A 217 6.32 4.89 -19.78
C ASN A 217 6.40 5.16 -21.27
N LEU A 218 5.91 4.18 -22.03
CA LEU A 218 5.71 4.27 -23.47
C LEU A 218 4.36 3.65 -23.80
N GLN A 219 3.52 4.38 -24.53
CA GLN A 219 2.27 3.89 -25.11
C GLN A 219 2.25 4.17 -26.59
N ILE A 220 1.86 3.18 -27.38
CA ILE A 220 1.70 3.28 -28.82
C ILE A 220 0.30 2.77 -29.16
N ASP A 221 -0.47 3.60 -29.86
CA ASP A 221 -1.78 3.24 -30.34
C ASP A 221 -1.76 3.23 -31.88
N ALA A 222 -2.39 2.24 -32.50
CA ALA A 222 -2.44 2.10 -33.94
C ALA A 222 -3.78 1.49 -34.39
N PRO A 223 -4.40 1.97 -35.48
CA PRO A 223 -5.52 1.29 -36.14
C PRO A 223 -5.10 -0.12 -36.58
N LEU A 224 -5.92 -1.12 -36.32
CA LEU A 224 -5.68 -2.52 -36.71
C LEU A 224 -6.99 -3.27 -36.91
N GLY A 225 -7.25 -3.80 -38.10
CA GLY A 225 -8.32 -4.76 -38.38
C GLY A 225 -9.73 -4.28 -38.06
N GLY A 226 -10.06 -3.03 -38.37
CA GLY A 226 -11.38 -2.43 -38.09
C GLY A 226 -11.51 -1.85 -36.69
N GLY A 227 -10.60 -2.18 -35.78
CA GLY A 227 -10.45 -1.61 -34.46
C GLY A 227 -9.14 -0.85 -34.28
N ALA A 228 -8.69 -0.73 -33.03
CA ALA A 228 -7.40 -0.15 -32.71
C ALA A 228 -6.65 -0.99 -31.67
N LEU A 229 -5.33 -1.02 -31.80
CA LEU A 229 -4.41 -1.69 -30.90
C LEU A 229 -3.69 -0.66 -30.04
N MET A 230 -3.60 -0.91 -28.73
CA MET A 230 -2.74 -0.21 -27.80
C MET A 230 -1.69 -1.16 -27.25
N VAL A 231 -0.44 -0.72 -27.22
CA VAL A 231 0.66 -1.38 -26.54
C VAL A 231 1.27 -0.39 -25.58
N GLY A 232 1.33 -0.75 -24.31
CA GLY A 232 1.90 0.07 -23.25
C GLY A 232 2.94 -0.68 -22.44
N ILE A 233 4.02 -0.01 -22.03
CA ILE A 233 5.01 -0.51 -21.08
C ILE A 233 5.35 0.59 -20.08
N ASN A 234 5.43 0.21 -18.80
CA ASN A 234 5.74 1.12 -17.72
C ASN A 234 6.83 0.53 -16.83
N ARG A 235 7.67 1.42 -16.31
CA ARG A 235 8.69 1.12 -15.30
C ARG A 235 8.66 2.20 -14.24
N ASP A 236 8.52 1.80 -12.98
CA ASP A 236 8.61 2.68 -11.81
C ASP A 236 9.49 2.02 -10.76
N GLN A 237 10.53 2.71 -10.31
CA GLN A 237 11.44 2.20 -9.30
C GLN A 237 12.06 3.30 -8.47
N SER A 238 12.50 2.95 -7.27
CA SER A 238 13.23 3.81 -6.35
C SER A 238 14.06 2.98 -5.40
N ASP A 239 15.19 3.51 -4.93
CA ASP A 239 15.94 2.95 -3.82
C ASP A 239 15.16 3.11 -2.51
N GLY A 240 14.26 4.10 -2.44
CA GLY A 240 13.30 4.27 -1.35
C GLY A 240 13.89 4.72 -0.02
N ASP A 241 15.22 4.94 0.04
CA ASP A 241 15.92 5.34 1.27
C ASP A 241 15.61 6.79 1.63
N PHE A 242 15.11 7.03 2.83
CA PHE A 242 14.78 8.38 3.30
C PHE A 242 15.09 8.57 4.78
N LYS A 243 15.20 9.84 5.20
CA LYS A 243 15.37 10.19 6.62
C LYS A 243 14.01 10.34 7.30
N TYR A 244 13.96 9.93 8.57
CA TYR A 244 12.84 10.19 9.48
C TYR A 244 13.37 10.57 10.86
N LYS A 245 12.52 11.20 11.68
CA LYS A 245 12.87 11.63 13.03
C LYS A 245 12.60 10.53 14.06
N ASN A 246 13.62 10.21 14.87
CA ASN A 246 13.49 9.29 16.00
C ASN A 246 13.05 10.04 17.25
N PHE A 247 11.82 9.85 17.68
CA PHE A 247 11.26 10.51 18.88
C PHE A 247 11.72 9.87 20.20
N ALA A 248 12.27 8.67 20.15
CA ALA A 248 12.86 8.02 21.33
C ALA A 248 14.35 8.38 21.53
N ASN A 249 14.90 9.28 20.71
CA ASN A 249 16.33 9.55 20.65
C ASN A 249 16.95 9.99 21.99
N ASP A 250 16.30 10.92 22.67
CA ASP A 250 16.84 11.46 23.93
C ASP A 250 16.91 10.39 25.03
N THR A 251 15.90 9.54 25.13
CA THR A 251 15.86 8.42 26.09
C THR A 251 16.99 7.44 25.79
N GLN A 252 17.19 7.11 24.53
CA GLN A 252 18.25 6.19 24.10
C GLN A 252 19.63 6.77 24.30
N TYR A 253 19.82 8.04 23.98
CA TYR A 253 21.07 8.75 24.26
C TYR A 253 21.45 8.62 25.74
N GLN A 254 20.51 8.90 26.65
CA GLN A 254 20.75 8.78 28.08
C GLN A 254 21.03 7.34 28.52
N MET A 255 20.36 6.36 27.95
CA MET A 255 20.61 4.95 28.24
C MET A 255 22.02 4.54 27.76
N GLU A 256 22.40 4.88 26.55
CA GLU A 256 23.71 4.53 25.98
C GLU A 256 24.84 5.31 26.66
N LEU A 257 24.61 6.56 27.07
CA LEU A 257 25.56 7.33 27.88
C LEU A 257 25.79 6.66 29.27
N LYS A 258 24.74 6.17 29.92
CA LYS A 258 24.86 5.41 31.15
C LYS A 258 25.63 4.10 30.92
N ARG A 259 25.40 3.42 29.79
CA ARG A 259 26.10 2.20 29.38
C ARG A 259 27.58 2.47 29.14
N LEU A 260 27.92 3.51 28.38
CA LEU A 260 29.30 3.95 28.15
C LEU A 260 29.99 4.24 29.49
N ASN A 261 29.34 4.99 30.38
CA ASN A 261 29.88 5.27 31.71
C ASN A 261 30.10 4.01 32.52
N ARG A 262 29.23 3.00 32.39
CA ARG A 262 29.41 1.70 33.06
C ARG A 262 30.64 0.97 32.51
N TYR A 263 30.90 0.99 31.23
CA TYR A 263 32.10 0.38 30.62
C TYR A 263 33.37 1.11 31.04
N ILE A 264 33.32 2.42 31.21
CA ILE A 264 34.50 3.22 31.64
C ILE A 264 34.75 3.10 33.16
N TYR A 265 33.74 3.34 33.95
CA TYR A 265 33.91 3.48 35.41
C TYR A 265 33.57 2.21 36.21
N GLY A 266 32.86 1.24 35.59
CA GLY A 266 32.30 0.10 36.32
C GLY A 266 31.02 0.46 37.09
N ASP A 267 30.34 -0.57 37.57
CA ASP A 267 29.18 -0.45 38.47
C ASP A 267 29.30 -1.51 39.55
N SER A 268 29.59 -1.09 40.78
CA SER A 268 29.77 -1.98 41.90
C SER A 268 28.46 -2.63 42.40
N THR A 269 27.30 -2.15 41.91
CA THR A 269 25.98 -2.59 42.37
C THR A 269 25.28 -3.55 41.40
N ALA A 270 25.80 -3.76 40.20
CA ALA A 270 25.15 -4.59 39.21
C ALA A 270 25.41 -6.09 39.43
N LEU A 271 24.33 -6.84 39.53
CA LEU A 271 24.31 -8.31 39.49
C LEU A 271 24.62 -8.86 38.07
N ASP A 272 24.74 -7.97 37.07
CA ASP A 272 25.00 -8.28 35.67
C ASP A 272 26.50 -8.52 35.44
N PRO A 273 26.92 -9.60 34.74
CA PRO A 273 28.29 -9.83 34.29
C PRO A 273 28.94 -8.63 33.59
N GLY A 274 28.16 -7.81 32.88
CA GLY A 274 28.62 -6.55 32.26
C GLY A 274 29.02 -5.45 33.22
N GLY A 275 28.52 -5.44 34.45
CA GLY A 275 28.86 -4.45 35.47
C GLY A 275 30.26 -4.57 36.02
N LYS A 276 30.94 -5.68 35.77
CA LYS A 276 32.33 -5.92 36.17
C LYS A 276 33.37 -5.46 35.14
N MET A 277 32.98 -4.81 34.06
CA MET A 277 33.84 -4.54 32.89
C MET A 277 34.41 -3.10 32.85
N GLY A 278 34.31 -2.31 33.88
CA GLY A 278 34.90 -0.96 33.91
C GLY A 278 36.40 -0.94 34.24
N ILE A 279 37.01 0.24 34.17
CA ILE A 279 38.40 0.48 34.49
C ILE A 279 38.76 -0.13 35.86
N LEU A 280 37.84 0.01 36.84
CA LEU A 280 38.03 -0.58 38.15
C LEU A 280 38.16 -2.10 38.09
N TYR A 281 37.34 -2.78 37.33
CA TYR A 281 37.39 -4.22 37.16
C TYR A 281 38.68 -4.66 36.44
N VAL A 282 39.05 -3.95 35.37
CA VAL A 282 40.30 -4.23 34.65
C VAL A 282 41.51 -4.07 35.56
N ASN A 283 41.56 -3.04 36.39
CA ASN A 283 42.62 -2.86 37.39
C ASN A 283 42.66 -4.01 38.38
N GLN A 284 41.52 -4.44 38.95
CA GLN A 284 41.45 -5.59 39.85
C GLN A 284 41.99 -6.88 39.18
N GLN A 285 41.73 -7.05 37.88
CA GLN A 285 42.28 -8.20 37.17
C GLN A 285 43.76 -8.06 36.90
N ILE A 286 44.26 -6.87 36.59
CA ILE A 286 45.70 -6.60 36.47
C ILE A 286 46.41 -6.95 37.77
N GLU A 287 45.89 -6.48 38.90
CA GLU A 287 46.42 -6.81 40.24
C GLU A 287 46.42 -8.31 40.52
N LYS A 288 45.36 -9.01 40.14
CA LYS A 288 45.21 -10.45 40.37
C LYS A 288 46.26 -11.28 39.61
N TYR A 289 46.62 -10.85 38.42
CA TYR A 289 47.52 -11.62 37.52
C TYR A 289 48.98 -11.16 37.59
N THR A 290 49.25 -10.03 38.27
CA THR A 290 50.63 -9.51 38.43
C THR A 290 51.25 -9.90 39.78
N LYS A 291 52.58 -10.02 39.80
CA LYS A 291 53.33 -10.29 41.03
C LYS A 291 53.37 -9.03 41.86
N GLY A 292 52.86 -9.08 43.05
CA GLY A 292 52.95 -7.96 43.97
C GLY A 292 51.66 -7.26 44.30
N GLY A 293 50.55 -7.97 44.24
CA GLY A 293 49.18 -7.47 44.56
C GLY A 293 48.97 -6.93 45.98
N SER A 294 50.01 -6.90 46.84
CA SER A 294 49.99 -6.28 48.18
C SER A 294 50.97 -5.11 48.33
N SER A 295 51.75 -4.75 47.29
CA SER A 295 52.75 -3.69 47.45
C SER A 295 52.44 -2.34 46.75
N GLY A 296 51.20 -2.11 46.34
CA GLY A 296 50.74 -0.77 45.95
C GLY A 296 51.23 -0.23 44.58
N THR A 297 52.14 -0.90 43.90
CA THR A 297 52.80 -0.37 42.72
C THR A 297 51.96 -0.52 41.43
N LEU A 298 50.97 -1.41 41.46
CA LEU A 298 50.10 -1.65 40.31
C LEU A 298 48.62 -1.42 40.64
N THR A 299 48.32 -0.99 41.85
CA THR A 299 46.95 -0.62 42.26
C THR A 299 46.52 0.61 41.46
N ASN A 300 45.36 0.55 40.80
CA ASN A 300 44.89 1.58 39.90
C ASN A 300 45.88 1.96 38.78
N TYR A 301 46.53 0.99 38.19
CA TYR A 301 47.50 1.17 37.11
C TYR A 301 46.91 1.88 35.89
N LEU A 302 45.66 1.50 35.52
CA LEU A 302 44.90 2.22 34.49
C LEU A 302 44.17 3.38 35.22
N THR A 303 44.66 4.57 34.97
CA THR A 303 43.91 5.81 35.33
C THR A 303 42.93 6.16 34.20
N LEU A 304 41.97 7.03 34.54
CA LEU A 304 41.05 7.56 33.54
C LEU A 304 41.79 8.22 32.38
N ASP A 305 42.83 9.04 32.68
CA ASP A 305 43.59 9.74 31.67
C ASP A 305 44.31 8.76 30.73
N LYS A 306 44.91 7.67 31.26
CA LYS A 306 45.56 6.64 30.51
C LYS A 306 44.56 5.88 29.60
N CYS A 307 43.36 5.64 30.07
CA CYS A 307 42.30 5.04 29.28
C CYS A 307 41.81 5.97 28.21
N LEU A 308 41.62 7.26 28.51
CA LEU A 308 41.23 8.26 27.52
C LEU A 308 42.32 8.46 26.46
N ASP A 309 43.58 8.39 26.82
CA ASP A 309 44.68 8.42 25.86
C ASP A 309 44.64 7.24 24.91
N ILE A 310 44.45 6.01 25.42
CA ILE A 310 44.28 4.82 24.59
C ILE A 310 43.13 4.94 23.62
N LEU A 311 41.99 5.49 24.09
CA LEU A 311 40.77 5.66 23.34
C LEU A 311 40.77 6.90 22.40
N SER A 312 41.77 7.77 22.49
CA SER A 312 41.77 9.07 21.78
C SER A 312 41.78 8.95 20.26
N ASP A 313 42.41 7.89 19.75
CA ASP A 313 42.51 7.62 18.30
C ASP A 313 42.35 6.13 18.03
N PRO A 314 41.23 5.73 17.35
CA PRO A 314 40.99 4.33 17.00
C PRO A 314 42.09 3.68 16.14
N ASN A 315 42.81 4.48 15.34
CA ASN A 315 43.85 3.94 14.45
C ASN A 315 45.10 3.55 15.22
N THR A 316 45.41 4.24 16.32
CA THR A 316 46.58 3.98 17.18
C THR A 316 46.24 3.15 18.40
N MET A 317 44.97 2.86 18.65
CA MET A 317 44.50 2.13 19.84
C MET A 317 45.20 0.76 19.99
N ASN A 318 45.25 -0.01 18.92
CA ASN A 318 45.85 -1.34 18.95
C ASN A 318 47.36 -1.29 19.34
N ASP A 319 48.12 -0.33 18.81
CA ASP A 319 49.50 -0.12 19.13
C ASP A 319 49.68 0.27 20.61
N LYS A 320 48.86 1.14 21.11
CA LYS A 320 48.83 1.53 22.53
C LYS A 320 48.43 0.38 23.46
N LEU A 321 47.49 -0.50 23.03
CA LEU A 321 47.15 -1.72 23.77
C LEU A 321 48.29 -2.75 23.78
N GLU A 322 49.01 -2.94 22.69
CA GLU A 322 50.20 -3.82 22.65
C GLU A 322 51.35 -3.24 23.50
N SER A 323 51.51 -1.91 23.52
CA SER A 323 52.44 -1.25 24.45
C SER A 323 52.05 -1.50 25.89
N LEU A 324 50.78 -1.35 26.26
CA LEU A 324 50.24 -1.63 27.60
C LEU A 324 50.46 -3.10 27.99
N LYS A 325 50.24 -4.02 27.05
CA LYS A 325 50.49 -5.45 27.25
C LYS A 325 51.94 -5.73 27.61
N SER A 326 52.85 -5.15 26.82
CA SER A 326 54.31 -5.28 27.03
C SER A 326 54.78 -4.66 28.34
N GLU A 327 54.20 -3.53 28.75
CA GLU A 327 54.49 -2.88 30.03
C GLU A 327 54.10 -3.76 31.23
N LEU A 328 53.02 -4.56 31.11
CA LEU A 328 52.54 -5.41 32.23
C LEU A 328 53.23 -6.79 32.30
N GLU A 329 53.81 -7.29 31.16
CA GLU A 329 54.44 -8.60 31.10
C GLU A 329 55.48 -8.88 32.19
N PRO A 330 56.42 -7.96 32.55
CA PRO A 330 57.44 -8.20 33.57
C PRO A 330 56.84 -8.48 34.96
N TYR A 331 55.62 -8.05 35.24
CA TYR A 331 54.97 -8.18 36.51
C TYR A 331 54.08 -9.43 36.63
N LEU A 332 53.95 -10.25 35.56
CA LEU A 332 53.08 -11.41 35.55
C LEU A 332 53.57 -12.51 36.51
N SER A 333 52.65 -13.19 37.15
CA SER A 333 52.93 -14.43 37.84
C SER A 333 53.26 -15.57 36.87
N SER A 334 54.01 -16.57 37.33
CA SER A 334 54.38 -17.72 36.48
C SER A 334 53.19 -18.48 35.92
N ALA A 335 52.08 -18.50 36.67
CA ALA A 335 50.84 -19.11 36.18
C ALA A 335 50.08 -18.21 35.18
N ALA A 336 50.15 -16.89 35.34
CA ALA A 336 49.49 -15.93 34.46
C ALA A 336 50.24 -15.80 33.12
N ALA A 337 51.57 -15.86 33.12
CA ALA A 337 52.36 -15.72 31.89
C ALA A 337 51.97 -16.72 30.82
N LYS A 338 51.57 -17.95 31.15
CA LYS A 338 51.15 -18.98 30.17
C LYS A 338 49.81 -18.69 29.44
N LYS A 339 48.99 -17.83 30.02
CA LYS A 339 47.64 -17.49 29.50
C LYS A 339 47.50 -16.01 29.20
N TRP A 340 48.60 -15.25 29.26
CA TRP A 340 48.54 -13.78 29.20
C TRP A 340 47.97 -13.26 27.89
N ASP A 341 48.43 -13.79 26.77
CA ASP A 341 47.92 -13.35 25.45
C ASP A 341 46.41 -13.51 25.34
N GLN A 342 45.90 -14.67 25.69
CA GLN A 342 44.45 -14.92 25.65
C GLN A 342 43.71 -14.02 26.64
N TYR A 343 44.20 -13.89 27.83
CA TYR A 343 43.59 -13.07 28.89
C TYR A 343 43.58 -11.59 28.48
N PHE A 344 44.72 -11.06 28.01
CA PHE A 344 44.81 -9.68 27.59
C PHE A 344 43.80 -9.40 26.47
N LYS A 345 43.77 -10.23 25.46
CA LYS A 345 42.87 -10.12 24.32
C LYS A 345 41.39 -10.18 24.74
N THR A 346 41.00 -11.16 25.57
CA THR A 346 39.60 -11.37 25.91
C THR A 346 39.07 -10.43 26.99
N THR A 347 39.92 -9.99 27.90
CA THR A 347 39.48 -9.20 29.06
C THR A 347 39.88 -7.73 28.97
N ILE A 348 41.15 -7.44 28.65
CA ILE A 348 41.63 -6.05 28.66
C ILE A 348 41.31 -5.37 27.34
N ALA A 349 41.84 -5.89 26.22
CA ALA A 349 41.59 -5.30 24.90
C ALA A 349 40.11 -5.36 24.53
N GLY A 350 39.42 -6.48 24.83
CA GLY A 350 38.00 -6.61 24.60
C GLY A 350 37.15 -5.57 25.37
N ASN A 351 37.58 -5.16 26.57
CA ASN A 351 36.88 -4.07 27.27
C ASN A 351 37.04 -2.71 26.56
N PHE A 352 38.23 -2.42 26.06
CA PHE A 352 38.50 -1.19 25.30
C PHE A 352 37.71 -1.18 23.98
N GLU A 353 37.64 -2.33 23.28
CA GLU A 353 36.81 -2.47 22.09
C GLU A 353 35.33 -2.19 22.39
N ASN A 354 34.79 -2.74 23.48
CA ASN A 354 33.44 -2.46 23.94
C ASN A 354 33.20 -0.97 24.24
N ILE A 355 34.20 -0.28 24.86
CA ILE A 355 34.10 1.16 25.14
C ILE A 355 34.03 1.95 23.81
N ILE A 356 34.89 1.64 22.83
CA ILE A 356 34.86 2.31 21.52
C ILE A 356 33.52 2.10 20.82
N GLN A 357 33.02 0.86 20.84
CA GLN A 357 31.70 0.59 20.27
C GLN A 357 30.61 1.39 20.97
N ALA A 358 30.61 1.43 22.32
CA ALA A 358 29.67 2.24 23.08
C ALA A 358 29.78 3.74 22.77
N GLN A 359 31.01 4.27 22.59
CA GLN A 359 31.21 5.68 22.18
C GLN A 359 30.58 5.95 20.80
N LYS A 360 30.76 5.04 19.83
CA LYS A 360 30.13 5.18 18.51
C LYS A 360 28.62 5.19 18.62
N VAL A 361 28.04 4.34 19.48
CA VAL A 361 26.59 4.31 19.75
C VAL A 361 26.11 5.63 20.34
N VAL A 362 26.81 6.16 21.37
CA VAL A 362 26.46 7.47 21.96
C VAL A 362 26.52 8.55 20.90
N LYS A 363 27.58 8.59 20.10
CA LYS A 363 27.71 9.56 18.99
C LYS A 363 26.59 9.45 17.97
N TYR A 364 26.13 8.24 17.67
CA TYR A 364 24.99 8.04 16.76
C TYR A 364 23.72 8.71 17.29
N TYR A 365 23.46 8.66 18.60
CA TYR A 365 22.28 9.28 19.21
C TYR A 365 22.42 10.80 19.45
N GLU A 366 23.53 11.45 19.09
CA GLU A 366 23.65 12.91 19.07
C GLU A 366 22.70 13.58 18.04
N SER A 367 22.32 12.85 16.97
CA SER A 367 21.30 13.27 16.01
C SER A 367 20.00 12.48 16.20
N SER A 368 18.86 13.13 16.09
CA SER A 368 17.55 12.47 16.06
C SER A 368 17.17 11.95 14.68
N ASP A 369 17.92 12.31 13.64
CA ASP A 369 17.64 11.83 12.26
C ASP A 369 18.10 10.38 12.08
N ARG A 370 17.24 9.55 11.48
CA ARG A 370 17.53 8.17 11.12
C ARG A 370 17.27 7.93 9.65
N TRP A 371 17.98 6.96 9.08
CA TRP A 371 17.75 6.51 7.73
C TRP A 371 16.82 5.31 7.71
N ARG A 372 15.76 5.40 6.92
CA ARG A 372 14.97 4.27 6.51
C ARG A 372 15.61 3.67 5.28
N LYS A 373 16.13 2.44 5.40
CA LYS A 373 16.73 1.66 4.31
C LYS A 373 15.96 0.37 4.06
N ALA A 374 16.36 -0.40 3.06
CA ALA A 374 15.65 -1.60 2.62
C ALA A 374 14.17 -1.29 2.34
N ASN A 375 13.93 -0.25 1.55
CA ASN A 375 12.61 0.26 1.20
C ASN A 375 12.46 0.44 -0.33
N ASP A 376 13.35 -0.20 -1.08
CA ASP A 376 13.36 -0.15 -2.53
C ASP A 376 12.20 -0.91 -3.14
N TYR A 377 11.83 -0.47 -4.34
CA TYR A 377 10.85 -1.14 -5.17
C TYR A 377 11.19 -1.01 -6.65
N LYS A 378 10.71 -1.97 -7.43
CA LYS A 378 10.90 -2.04 -8.88
C LYS A 378 9.68 -2.66 -9.52
N ASN A 379 8.84 -1.82 -10.10
CA ASN A 379 7.60 -2.21 -10.76
C ASN A 379 7.78 -2.13 -12.27
N THR A 380 7.40 -3.17 -12.99
CA THR A 380 7.35 -3.17 -14.46
C THR A 380 6.04 -3.79 -14.88
N ASP A 381 5.32 -3.14 -15.76
CA ASP A 381 4.08 -3.65 -16.32
C ASP A 381 3.97 -3.38 -17.81
N ALA A 382 3.22 -4.22 -18.49
CA ALA A 382 2.91 -4.11 -19.90
C ALA A 382 1.44 -4.45 -20.16
N ILE A 383 0.86 -3.77 -21.13
CA ILE A 383 -0.50 -3.99 -21.60
C ILE A 383 -0.53 -4.06 -23.11
N ILE A 384 -1.30 -5.01 -23.63
CA ILE A 384 -1.72 -5.06 -25.04
C ILE A 384 -3.24 -5.11 -25.03
N LYS A 385 -3.87 -4.15 -25.68
CA LYS A 385 -5.33 -4.05 -25.76
C LYS A 385 -5.73 -3.78 -27.19
N TRP A 386 -6.57 -4.64 -27.75
CA TRP A 386 -7.23 -4.41 -29.03
C TRP A 386 -8.73 -4.25 -28.78
N GLN A 387 -9.34 -3.28 -29.45
CA GLN A 387 -10.75 -3.00 -29.28
C GLN A 387 -11.34 -2.43 -30.57
N ASP A 388 -12.53 -2.91 -30.94
CA ASP A 388 -13.40 -2.30 -31.96
C ASP A 388 -14.76 -1.90 -31.34
N ASP A 389 -15.81 -1.80 -32.13
CA ASP A 389 -17.15 -1.41 -31.69
C ASP A 389 -17.88 -2.52 -30.92
N HIS A 390 -17.44 -3.78 -31.07
CA HIS A 390 -18.09 -4.94 -30.45
C HIS A 390 -17.17 -5.72 -29.53
N TRP A 391 -15.89 -5.84 -29.88
CA TRP A 391 -14.95 -6.74 -29.25
C TRP A 391 -13.89 -6.00 -28.44
N LEU A 392 -13.52 -6.62 -27.34
CA LEU A 392 -12.37 -6.26 -26.52
C LEU A 392 -11.50 -7.48 -26.31
N ALA A 393 -10.21 -7.36 -26.60
CA ALA A 393 -9.19 -8.32 -26.20
C ALA A 393 -8.07 -7.59 -25.47
N LYS A 394 -7.74 -8.00 -24.25
CA LYS A 394 -6.71 -7.38 -23.39
C LYS A 394 -5.82 -8.46 -22.80
N ALA A 395 -4.51 -8.23 -22.83
CA ALA A 395 -3.52 -8.98 -22.10
C ALA A 395 -2.68 -8.03 -21.25
N THR A 396 -2.46 -8.35 -19.99
CA THR A 396 -1.54 -7.60 -19.12
C THR A 396 -0.50 -8.52 -18.51
N TRP A 397 0.67 -7.97 -18.29
CA TRP A 397 1.74 -8.59 -17.53
C TRP A 397 2.32 -7.56 -16.57
N LYS A 398 2.60 -7.96 -15.32
CA LYS A 398 3.35 -7.15 -14.39
C LYS A 398 4.33 -7.98 -13.58
N ASN A 399 5.44 -7.36 -13.21
CA ASN A 399 6.40 -7.86 -12.26
C ASN A 399 6.74 -6.77 -11.26
N ILE A 400 6.61 -7.11 -9.99
CA ILE A 400 6.87 -6.22 -8.86
C ILE A 400 7.91 -6.89 -7.98
N ARG A 401 8.97 -6.16 -7.66
CA ARG A 401 9.98 -6.56 -6.67
C ARG A 401 10.14 -5.44 -5.67
N ARG A 402 10.12 -5.77 -4.39
CA ARG A 402 10.31 -4.78 -3.33
C ARG A 402 10.75 -5.43 -2.03
N HIS A 403 11.45 -4.67 -1.19
CA HIS A 403 11.49 -4.97 0.22
C HIS A 403 10.12 -4.68 0.84
N LEU A 404 9.67 -5.57 1.73
CA LEU A 404 8.39 -5.36 2.43
C LEU A 404 8.56 -4.30 3.53
N PRO A 405 7.48 -3.54 3.81
CA PRO A 405 7.47 -2.65 4.94
C PRO A 405 7.78 -3.41 6.23
N HIS A 406 8.78 -2.93 6.98
CA HIS A 406 9.09 -3.45 8.30
C HIS A 406 8.86 -2.35 9.36
N PRO A 407 8.38 -2.71 10.55
CA PRO A 407 8.08 -1.73 11.59
C PRO A 407 9.36 -1.12 12.17
N VAL A 408 9.30 0.16 12.53
CA VAL A 408 10.27 0.80 13.41
C VAL A 408 9.87 0.50 14.85
N ASP A 409 10.82 0.20 15.72
CA ASP A 409 10.52 0.02 17.14
C ASP A 409 9.91 1.30 17.73
N LYS A 410 8.82 1.16 18.46
CA LYS A 410 8.09 2.28 19.05
C LYS A 410 8.89 3.03 20.12
N ASN A 411 9.80 2.32 20.81
CA ASN A 411 10.48 2.80 22.01
C ASN A 411 11.98 2.98 21.83
N TYR A 412 12.59 2.29 20.88
CA TYR A 412 14.03 2.23 20.69
C TYR A 412 14.40 2.66 19.27
N ALA A 413 15.67 3.01 19.06
CA ALA A 413 16.20 3.19 17.72
C ALA A 413 15.92 1.94 16.92
N PRO A 414 15.59 2.09 15.64
CA PRO A 414 15.29 0.94 14.81
C PRO A 414 16.51 0.02 14.79
N LEU A 415 16.33 -1.18 15.32
CA LEU A 415 17.30 -2.28 15.19
C LEU A 415 17.58 -2.63 13.72
N TYR A 416 16.90 -1.99 12.80
CA TYR A 416 16.84 -2.23 11.36
C TYR A 416 17.41 -1.09 10.53
N ASP A 417 18.01 -0.09 11.15
CA ASP A 417 18.70 0.96 10.44
C ASP A 417 20.08 0.44 9.97
N VAL A 418 20.17 0.12 8.70
CA VAL A 418 21.30 -0.60 8.09
C VAL A 418 22.61 0.21 8.12
N ASP A 419 22.54 1.52 8.35
CA ASP A 419 23.73 2.35 8.56
C ASP A 419 24.46 2.03 9.87
N LEU A 420 23.93 1.11 10.65
CA LEU A 420 24.46 0.69 11.94
C LEU A 420 25.04 -0.72 11.94
N ASP A 421 25.69 -1.17 10.88
CA ASP A 421 26.34 -2.50 10.82
C ASP A 421 27.20 -2.81 12.05
N TRP A 422 27.79 -1.77 12.64
CA TRP A 422 28.59 -1.90 13.86
C TRP A 422 27.75 -1.86 15.14
N ALA A 423 26.63 -1.11 15.18
CA ALA A 423 25.77 -1.01 16.36
C ALA A 423 24.86 -2.23 16.51
N VAL A 424 24.50 -2.82 15.40
CA VAL A 424 23.69 -4.03 15.34
C VAL A 424 24.51 -5.26 15.77
N ASN A 425 25.83 -5.21 15.63
CA ASN A 425 26.75 -6.24 16.15
C ASN A 425 27.06 -6.08 17.64
N MET A 426 26.58 -5.03 18.30
CA MET A 426 26.72 -4.84 19.75
C MET A 426 25.67 -5.64 20.50
N PRO A 427 25.96 -6.17 21.66
CA PRO A 427 25.62 -7.48 22.23
C PRO A 427 24.26 -8.06 21.82
N TYR A 428 23.56 -7.38 20.96
CA TYR A 428 22.25 -7.76 20.41
C TYR A 428 22.35 -8.48 19.05
N GLY A 429 23.55 -8.73 18.54
CA GLY A 429 23.77 -9.49 17.31
C GLY A 429 23.68 -8.67 16.02
N LYS A 430 23.94 -9.31 14.90
CA LYS A 430 23.78 -8.77 13.54
C LYS A 430 22.34 -8.37 13.28
N PRO A 431 22.09 -7.44 12.32
CA PRO A 431 20.74 -7.13 11.88
C PRO A 431 20.01 -8.43 11.59
N ASN A 432 18.87 -8.57 12.23
CA ASN A 432 18.11 -9.78 12.03
C ASN A 432 17.54 -9.76 10.62
N MET A 433 18.16 -10.49 9.68
CA MET A 433 17.71 -10.59 8.29
C MET A 433 16.26 -11.09 8.17
N PHE A 434 15.63 -11.61 9.25
CA PHE A 434 14.20 -11.93 9.27
C PHE A 434 13.29 -10.72 9.18
N TYR A 435 13.79 -9.52 9.45
CA TYR A 435 13.02 -8.30 9.30
C TYR A 435 13.09 -7.73 7.88
N PHE A 436 14.10 -8.10 7.10
CA PHE A 436 14.24 -7.69 5.71
C PHE A 436 13.65 -8.76 4.80
N ARG A 437 12.35 -8.63 4.55
CA ARG A 437 11.62 -9.53 3.67
C ARG A 437 11.46 -8.92 2.29
N ASN A 438 11.74 -9.75 1.29
CA ASN A 438 11.49 -9.43 -0.10
C ASN A 438 10.11 -9.93 -0.51
N GLN A 439 9.51 -9.22 -1.44
CA GLN A 439 8.37 -9.68 -2.21
C GLN A 439 8.71 -9.63 -3.69
N GLU A 440 8.46 -10.74 -4.38
CA GLU A 440 8.39 -10.78 -5.84
C GLU A 440 6.99 -11.24 -6.25
N LEU A 441 6.33 -10.43 -7.11
CA LEU A 441 5.02 -10.73 -7.63
C LEU A 441 5.06 -10.67 -9.15
N THR A 442 4.60 -11.74 -9.81
CA THR A 442 4.35 -11.76 -11.24
C THR A 442 2.88 -12.06 -11.50
N ALA A 443 2.19 -11.19 -12.24
CA ALA A 443 0.80 -11.41 -12.61
C ALA A 443 0.62 -11.33 -14.14
N LYS A 444 -0.27 -12.18 -14.66
CA LYS A 444 -0.68 -12.23 -16.08
C LYS A 444 -2.19 -12.30 -16.13
N GLU A 445 -2.80 -11.39 -16.88
CA GLU A 445 -4.25 -11.35 -17.06
C GLU A 445 -4.59 -11.40 -18.55
N LEU A 446 -5.64 -12.13 -18.88
CA LEU A 446 -6.25 -12.15 -20.19
C LEU A 446 -7.74 -11.81 -20.03
N LEU A 447 -8.26 -10.93 -20.87
CA LEU A 447 -9.67 -10.56 -20.90
C LEU A 447 -10.13 -10.57 -22.35
N LEU A 448 -11.21 -11.29 -22.62
CA LEU A 448 -11.93 -11.26 -23.89
C LEU A 448 -13.38 -10.91 -23.60
N GLY A 449 -13.93 -9.96 -24.32
CA GLY A 449 -15.32 -9.56 -24.19
C GLY A 449 -15.95 -9.14 -25.51
N ARG A 450 -17.27 -9.21 -25.55
CA ARG A 450 -18.08 -8.73 -26.67
C ARG A 450 -19.33 -8.06 -26.15
N ARG A 451 -19.76 -7.01 -26.86
CA ARG A 451 -21.00 -6.28 -26.60
C ARG A 451 -21.75 -6.02 -27.89
N ASP A 452 -23.06 -6.24 -27.87
CA ASP A 452 -23.94 -6.06 -29.01
C ASP A 452 -25.22 -5.33 -28.56
N THR A 453 -25.81 -4.56 -29.49
CA THR A 453 -27.10 -3.90 -29.30
C THR A 453 -28.13 -4.49 -30.25
N VAL A 454 -29.25 -4.97 -29.73
CA VAL A 454 -30.36 -5.55 -30.47
C VAL A 454 -31.66 -4.82 -30.09
N GLY A 455 -32.08 -3.84 -30.87
CA GLY A 455 -33.24 -3.01 -30.55
C GLY A 455 -33.00 -2.22 -29.27
N ASN A 456 -33.85 -2.43 -28.25
CA ASN A 456 -33.74 -1.77 -26.93
C ASN A 456 -32.87 -2.54 -25.93
N LEU A 457 -32.29 -3.66 -26.34
CA LEU A 457 -31.40 -4.48 -25.49
C LEU A 457 -29.94 -4.27 -25.87
N GLU A 458 -29.15 -3.73 -24.97
CA GLU A 458 -27.70 -3.78 -25.00
C GLU A 458 -27.25 -4.89 -24.06
N TRP A 459 -26.38 -5.79 -24.52
CA TRP A 459 -25.87 -6.87 -23.71
C TRP A 459 -24.44 -7.22 -24.08
N GLY A 460 -23.71 -7.75 -23.14
CA GLY A 460 -22.36 -8.19 -23.36
C GLY A 460 -21.98 -9.39 -22.51
N TRP A 461 -20.91 -10.01 -22.92
CA TRP A 461 -20.26 -11.05 -22.14
C TRP A 461 -18.77 -10.85 -22.10
N SER A 462 -18.14 -11.35 -21.07
CA SER A 462 -16.69 -11.40 -20.97
C SER A 462 -16.19 -12.64 -20.25
N ILE A 463 -14.99 -13.07 -20.61
CA ILE A 463 -14.24 -14.14 -19.93
C ILE A 463 -12.89 -13.56 -19.55
N ASN A 464 -12.47 -13.77 -18.32
CA ASN A 464 -11.17 -13.34 -17.82
C ASN A 464 -10.41 -14.51 -17.19
N TYR A 465 -9.10 -14.49 -17.35
CA TYR A 465 -8.18 -15.41 -16.70
C TYR A 465 -7.04 -14.63 -16.07
N LEU A 466 -6.82 -14.85 -14.79
CA LEU A 466 -5.72 -14.25 -14.03
C LEU A 466 -4.85 -15.35 -13.43
N LYS A 467 -3.54 -15.24 -13.65
CA LYS A 467 -2.53 -16.02 -12.93
C LYS A 467 -1.61 -15.07 -12.18
N GLN A 468 -1.41 -15.31 -10.89
CA GLN A 468 -0.50 -14.55 -10.05
C GLN A 468 0.39 -15.49 -9.25
N ASP A 469 1.70 -15.30 -9.38
CA ASP A 469 2.74 -15.90 -8.56
C ASP A 469 3.28 -14.82 -7.63
N LYS A 470 3.30 -15.09 -6.32
CA LYS A 470 3.77 -14.17 -5.30
C LYS A 470 4.70 -14.90 -4.33
N ASP A 471 5.95 -14.48 -4.28
CA ASP A 471 6.98 -15.00 -3.39
C ASP A 471 7.32 -13.98 -2.30
N TYR A 472 7.44 -14.47 -1.07
CA TYR A 472 7.97 -13.73 0.08
C TYR A 472 9.15 -14.49 0.64
N TYR A 473 10.30 -13.83 0.81
CA TYR A 473 11.50 -14.50 1.28
C TYR A 473 12.45 -13.55 2.00
N ILE A 474 13.28 -14.12 2.86
CA ILE A 474 14.47 -13.46 3.40
C ILE A 474 15.66 -13.80 2.50
N ASP A 475 16.64 -12.90 2.43
CA ASP A 475 17.86 -13.18 1.68
C ASP A 475 18.55 -14.43 2.24
N ASP A 476 19.15 -15.22 1.34
CA ASP A 476 19.90 -16.45 1.67
C ASP A 476 19.11 -17.49 2.49
N TRP A 477 17.75 -17.47 2.46
CA TRP A 477 16.92 -18.41 3.23
C TRP A 477 17.25 -19.90 3.00
N GLN A 478 17.87 -20.24 1.86
CA GLN A 478 18.32 -21.58 1.53
C GLN A 478 19.62 -21.97 2.27
N ASN A 479 20.40 -21.00 2.70
CA ASN A 479 21.66 -21.23 3.41
C ASN A 479 21.38 -21.34 4.92
N LEU A 480 21.33 -22.59 5.40
CA LEU A 480 21.02 -22.88 6.81
C LEU A 480 22.00 -22.20 7.77
N GLU A 481 23.31 -22.18 7.47
CA GLU A 481 24.32 -21.56 8.34
C GLU A 481 24.03 -20.08 8.53
N LYS A 482 23.75 -19.34 7.45
CA LYS A 482 23.36 -17.93 7.52
C LYS A 482 22.05 -17.71 8.27
N VAL A 483 21.05 -18.57 8.04
CA VAL A 483 19.78 -18.51 8.75
C VAL A 483 19.98 -18.72 10.25
N LEU A 484 20.75 -19.74 10.65
CA LEU A 484 21.07 -20.01 12.07
C LEU A 484 21.88 -18.87 12.71
N GLU A 485 22.87 -18.32 11.98
CA GLU A 485 23.65 -17.17 12.43
C GLU A 485 22.74 -15.95 12.70
N ALA A 486 21.80 -15.69 11.81
CA ALA A 486 20.86 -14.58 11.94
C ALA A 486 19.84 -14.79 13.08
N THR A 487 19.54 -16.04 13.43
CA THR A 487 18.56 -16.37 14.46
C THR A 487 19.17 -16.59 15.84
N SER A 488 20.48 -16.81 15.94
CA SER A 488 21.16 -17.06 17.20
C SER A 488 21.03 -15.86 18.16
N GLY A 489 20.12 -15.94 19.12
CA GLY A 489 19.90 -14.93 20.15
C GLY A 489 18.49 -14.34 20.23
N LEU A 490 17.56 -14.74 19.40
CA LEU A 490 16.21 -14.21 19.40
C LEU A 490 15.16 -15.32 19.53
N ASN A 491 14.75 -15.62 20.76
CA ASN A 491 13.70 -16.61 21.08
C ASN A 491 12.29 -16.30 20.51
N THR A 492 12.14 -15.25 19.70
CA THR A 492 10.85 -14.77 19.20
C THR A 492 10.54 -15.19 17.75
N LEU A 493 11.37 -16.00 17.14
CA LEU A 493 11.35 -16.22 15.67
C LEU A 493 10.69 -17.53 15.23
N ALA A 494 10.18 -18.31 16.17
CA ALA A 494 9.56 -19.63 15.92
C ALA A 494 8.48 -19.62 14.83
N ALA A 495 7.76 -18.51 14.69
CA ALA A 495 6.66 -18.39 13.72
C ALA A 495 7.06 -17.77 12.38
N ASN A 496 8.32 -17.38 12.17
CA ASN A 496 8.69 -16.65 10.99
C ASN A 496 8.90 -17.55 9.78
N SER A 497 8.14 -17.28 8.73
CA SER A 497 8.35 -17.87 7.42
C SER A 497 9.69 -17.42 6.83
N LEU A 498 10.53 -18.36 6.42
CA LEU A 498 11.78 -18.09 5.71
C LEU A 498 11.50 -17.77 4.25
N TRP A 499 10.60 -18.51 3.66
CA TRP A 499 10.12 -18.37 2.30
C TRP A 499 8.69 -18.86 2.21
N SER A 500 7.87 -18.18 1.42
CA SER A 500 6.53 -18.65 1.07
C SER A 500 6.15 -18.20 -0.33
N LYS A 501 5.50 -19.08 -1.07
CA LYS A 501 4.99 -18.85 -2.42
C LYS A 501 3.49 -19.05 -2.46
N TYR A 502 2.80 -18.13 -3.12
CA TYR A 502 1.37 -18.17 -3.38
C TYR A 502 1.16 -18.21 -4.91
N ASP A 503 0.69 -19.33 -5.43
CA ASP A 503 0.28 -19.48 -6.83
C ASP A 503 -1.24 -19.40 -6.89
N SER A 504 -1.76 -18.28 -7.42
CA SER A 504 -3.20 -18.02 -7.54
C SER A 504 -3.62 -18.03 -9.01
N ARG A 505 -4.75 -18.66 -9.30
CA ARG A 505 -5.34 -18.75 -10.65
C ARG A 505 -6.83 -18.52 -10.55
N ARG A 506 -7.35 -17.53 -11.29
CA ARG A 506 -8.78 -17.25 -11.34
C ARG A 506 -9.28 -17.26 -12.77
N LEU A 507 -10.35 -17.99 -13.00
CA LEU A 507 -11.16 -17.94 -14.22
C LEU A 507 -12.51 -17.31 -13.86
N GLY A 508 -12.91 -16.28 -14.60
CA GLY A 508 -14.19 -15.60 -14.43
C GLY A 508 -14.94 -15.48 -15.74
N ALA A 509 -16.25 -15.49 -15.66
CA ALA A 509 -17.17 -15.23 -16.77
C ALA A 509 -18.29 -14.32 -16.29
N LYS A 510 -18.71 -13.40 -17.15
CA LYS A 510 -19.70 -12.37 -16.86
C LYS A 510 -20.62 -12.19 -18.06
N ILE A 511 -21.90 -12.00 -17.77
CA ILE A 511 -22.91 -11.50 -18.71
C ILE A 511 -23.61 -10.34 -18.05
N ASP A 512 -23.68 -9.21 -18.76
CA ASP A 512 -24.37 -8.02 -18.29
C ASP A 512 -25.11 -7.32 -19.42
N GLY A 513 -26.08 -6.51 -19.08
CA GLY A 513 -26.79 -5.75 -20.09
C GLY A 513 -27.80 -4.78 -19.53
N SER A 514 -28.43 -4.01 -20.43
CA SER A 514 -29.55 -3.14 -20.16
C SER A 514 -30.65 -3.30 -21.16
N TYR A 515 -31.87 -3.08 -20.70
CA TYR A 515 -33.07 -3.13 -21.52
C TYR A 515 -33.94 -1.90 -21.27
N LYS A 516 -34.16 -1.10 -22.32
CA LYS A 516 -35.13 0.00 -22.29
C LYS A 516 -36.55 -0.54 -22.47
N ALA A 517 -37.35 -0.58 -21.41
CA ALA A 517 -38.75 -0.99 -21.47
C ALA A 517 -39.67 0.24 -21.53
N GLY A 518 -39.96 0.68 -22.74
CA GLY A 518 -40.66 1.95 -23.00
C GLY A 518 -39.82 3.16 -22.58
N ASP A 519 -40.51 4.28 -22.27
CA ASP A 519 -39.84 5.56 -21.95
C ASP A 519 -39.57 5.77 -20.46
N ARG A 520 -39.91 4.79 -19.59
CA ARG A 520 -39.87 4.99 -18.17
C ARG A 520 -38.96 4.02 -17.42
N HIS A 521 -38.60 2.90 -18.01
CA HIS A 521 -37.86 1.83 -17.34
C HIS A 521 -36.53 1.57 -18.06
N LEU A 522 -35.43 1.64 -17.31
CA LEU A 522 -34.15 1.13 -17.73
C LEU A 522 -33.76 0.00 -16.79
N ILE A 523 -33.90 -1.22 -17.29
CA ILE A 523 -33.59 -2.43 -16.52
C ILE A 523 -32.15 -2.83 -16.81
N GLU A 524 -31.31 -2.90 -15.78
CA GLU A 524 -29.93 -3.33 -15.86
C GLU A 524 -29.77 -4.66 -15.12
N PHE A 525 -28.99 -5.57 -15.67
CA PHE A 525 -28.76 -6.88 -15.07
C PHE A 525 -27.30 -7.32 -15.22
N LEU A 526 -26.87 -8.18 -14.30
CA LEU A 526 -25.57 -8.81 -14.35
C LEU A 526 -25.66 -10.22 -13.73
N VAL A 527 -24.98 -11.18 -14.34
CA VAL A 527 -24.64 -12.47 -13.76
C VAL A 527 -23.15 -12.68 -13.98
N ASP A 528 -22.41 -12.88 -12.91
CA ASP A 528 -21.00 -13.25 -12.97
C ASP A 528 -20.71 -14.47 -12.10
N ALA A 529 -19.76 -15.26 -12.56
CA ALA A 529 -19.25 -16.41 -11.85
C ALA A 529 -17.73 -16.46 -11.97
N SER A 530 -17.07 -16.79 -10.89
CA SER A 530 -15.62 -16.99 -10.89
C SER A 530 -15.21 -18.19 -10.02
N LYS A 531 -14.12 -18.81 -10.44
CA LYS A 531 -13.45 -19.86 -9.68
C LYS A 531 -11.99 -19.50 -9.51
N GLU A 532 -11.56 -19.40 -8.27
CA GLU A 532 -10.17 -19.12 -7.90
C GLU A 532 -9.57 -20.32 -7.18
N LYS A 533 -8.32 -20.61 -7.48
CA LYS A 533 -7.51 -21.62 -6.80
C LYS A 533 -6.23 -20.98 -6.33
N MET A 534 -5.80 -21.31 -5.12
CA MET A 534 -4.58 -20.82 -4.52
C MET A 534 -3.82 -21.96 -3.87
N ASP A 535 -2.60 -22.18 -4.35
CA ASP A 535 -1.63 -23.07 -3.73
C ASP A 535 -0.63 -22.24 -2.94
N ILE A 536 -0.43 -22.54 -1.67
CA ILE A 536 0.58 -21.93 -0.81
C ILE A 536 1.61 -23.00 -0.45
N ASP A 537 2.90 -22.69 -0.67
CA ASP A 537 4.04 -23.53 -0.28
C ASP A 537 5.02 -22.67 0.51
N GLY A 538 5.61 -23.20 1.59
CA GLY A 538 6.49 -22.41 2.42
C GLY A 538 7.43 -23.21 3.30
N TRP A 539 8.48 -22.53 3.73
CA TRP A 539 9.45 -23.00 4.72
C TRP A 539 9.52 -22.05 5.90
N LYS A 540 9.58 -22.60 7.12
CA LYS A 540 9.73 -21.84 8.34
C LYS A 540 10.65 -22.54 9.33
N MET A 541 11.24 -21.79 10.25
CA MET A 541 11.89 -22.34 11.45
C MET A 541 10.81 -22.79 12.42
N PHE A 542 11.01 -23.95 13.05
CA PHE A 542 10.01 -24.53 13.94
C PHE A 542 10.49 -24.65 15.39
N ASP A 543 11.79 -24.91 15.63
CA ASP A 543 12.34 -25.16 16.96
C ASP A 543 13.63 -24.35 17.18
N PHE A 544 13.69 -23.64 18.30
CA PHE A 544 14.84 -22.79 18.68
C PHE A 544 15.73 -23.40 19.78
N ASP A 545 15.19 -24.36 20.52
CA ASP A 545 15.98 -25.02 21.57
C ASP A 545 17.09 -25.89 20.98
N HIS A 546 17.00 -26.19 19.66
CA HIS A 546 17.95 -26.95 18.88
C HIS A 546 18.57 -26.13 17.75
N ALA A 547 18.99 -24.89 18.03
CA ALA A 547 19.49 -23.93 17.03
C ALA A 547 20.70 -24.41 16.20
N ASN A 548 21.31 -25.54 16.53
CA ASN A 548 22.43 -26.14 15.80
C ASN A 548 22.01 -27.24 14.81
N GLU A 549 20.72 -27.57 14.74
CA GLU A 549 20.16 -28.59 13.86
C GLU A 549 19.26 -27.98 12.80
N ASP A 550 19.04 -28.67 11.68
CA ASP A 550 18.10 -28.20 10.66
C ASP A 550 16.67 -28.48 11.12
N THR A 551 16.09 -27.49 11.82
CA THR A 551 14.72 -27.54 12.33
C THR A 551 13.71 -26.90 11.36
N ARG A 552 14.12 -26.57 10.14
CA ARG A 552 13.22 -26.01 9.12
C ARG A 552 12.13 -27.00 8.75
N SER A 553 10.91 -26.52 8.70
CA SER A 553 9.75 -27.32 8.28
C SER A 553 9.08 -26.73 7.06
N ARG A 554 8.61 -27.61 6.18
CA ARG A 554 7.81 -27.24 5.01
C ARG A 554 6.34 -27.37 5.34
N TRP A 555 5.54 -26.42 4.83
CA TRP A 555 4.08 -26.44 4.96
C TRP A 555 3.44 -26.13 3.61
N ARG A 556 2.25 -26.68 3.38
CA ARG A 556 1.47 -26.48 2.16
C ARG A 556 0.01 -26.30 2.51
N ASN A 557 -0.63 -25.31 1.85
CA ASN A 557 -2.06 -25.11 1.92
C ASN A 557 -2.64 -25.01 0.51
N TYR A 558 -3.85 -25.50 0.35
CA TYR A 558 -4.61 -25.39 -0.89
C TYR A 558 -5.98 -24.82 -0.57
N TYR A 559 -6.37 -23.81 -1.35
CA TYR A 559 -7.67 -23.17 -1.24
C TYR A 559 -8.33 -23.05 -2.61
N GLU A 560 -9.65 -23.17 -2.61
CA GLU A 560 -10.49 -22.95 -3.78
C GLU A 560 -11.70 -22.12 -3.37
N GLN A 561 -12.03 -21.08 -4.15
CA GLN A 561 -13.22 -20.28 -3.94
C GLN A 561 -14.03 -20.20 -5.23
N GLU A 562 -15.32 -20.50 -5.14
CA GLU A 562 -16.30 -20.29 -6.19
C GLU A 562 -17.24 -19.16 -5.76
N ILE A 563 -17.37 -18.13 -6.60
CA ILE A 563 -18.27 -16.99 -6.37
C ILE A 563 -19.28 -16.94 -7.50
N VAL A 564 -20.55 -16.75 -7.15
CA VAL A 564 -21.63 -16.49 -8.12
C VAL A 564 -22.42 -15.27 -7.62
N ASN A 565 -22.55 -14.28 -8.48
CA ASN A 565 -23.35 -13.08 -8.23
C ASN A 565 -24.40 -12.93 -9.32
N ALA A 566 -25.61 -12.57 -8.93
CA ALA A 566 -26.66 -12.18 -9.86
C ALA A 566 -27.37 -10.94 -9.34
N GLN A 567 -27.62 -9.97 -10.19
CA GLN A 567 -28.25 -8.72 -9.78
C GLN A 567 -29.08 -8.11 -10.90
N ILE A 568 -30.09 -7.40 -10.49
CA ILE A 568 -30.98 -6.65 -11.35
C ILE A 568 -31.36 -5.32 -10.66
N GLN A 569 -31.40 -4.27 -11.45
CA GLN A 569 -31.92 -2.97 -11.02
C GLN A 569 -32.83 -2.41 -12.11
N ASP A 570 -33.80 -1.56 -11.72
CA ASP A 570 -34.65 -0.83 -12.64
C ASP A 570 -34.63 0.66 -12.30
N THR A 571 -34.16 1.48 -13.20
CA THR A 571 -34.23 2.93 -13.08
C THR A 571 -35.56 3.40 -13.67
N ILE A 572 -36.51 3.73 -12.78
CA ILE A 572 -37.87 4.09 -13.09
C ILE A 572 -38.00 5.61 -13.12
N THR A 573 -38.42 6.17 -14.26
CA THR A 573 -38.80 7.60 -14.36
C THR A 573 -40.18 7.79 -13.82
N LEU A 574 -40.33 8.47 -12.67
CA LEU A 574 -41.60 8.58 -11.94
C LEU A 574 -42.57 9.63 -12.51
N ASN A 575 -42.04 10.63 -13.22
CA ASN A 575 -42.86 11.73 -13.73
C ASN A 575 -42.65 11.97 -15.24
N LYS A 576 -43.57 12.70 -15.83
CA LYS A 576 -43.53 13.02 -17.29
C LYS A 576 -42.39 13.99 -17.66
N LYS A 577 -41.88 14.78 -16.71
CA LYS A 577 -40.78 15.72 -16.95
C LYS A 577 -39.43 15.04 -17.07
N GLY A 578 -39.31 13.77 -16.65
CA GLY A 578 -38.05 13.02 -16.70
C GLY A 578 -36.99 13.46 -15.70
N ASP A 579 -37.39 14.13 -14.62
CA ASP A 579 -36.48 14.71 -13.60
C ASP A 579 -36.60 14.07 -12.21
N PHE A 580 -37.35 12.96 -12.11
CA PHE A 580 -37.54 12.24 -10.86
C PHE A 580 -37.49 10.73 -11.08
N TRP A 581 -36.50 10.08 -10.42
CA TRP A 581 -36.18 8.67 -10.63
C TRP A 581 -36.19 7.89 -9.32
N LEU A 582 -36.60 6.63 -9.42
CA LEU A 582 -36.48 5.61 -8.38
C LEU A 582 -35.70 4.42 -8.94
N THR A 583 -34.69 3.96 -8.24
CA THR A 583 -33.85 2.83 -8.68
C THR A 583 -33.82 1.75 -7.60
N PRO A 584 -34.78 0.80 -7.57
CA PRO A 584 -34.66 -0.42 -6.78
C PRO A 584 -33.65 -1.39 -7.39
N SER A 585 -32.90 -2.12 -6.54
CA SER A 585 -31.95 -3.15 -6.93
C SER A 585 -32.01 -4.33 -5.97
N ILE A 586 -31.96 -5.53 -6.53
CA ILE A 586 -31.87 -6.80 -5.79
C ILE A 586 -30.62 -7.54 -6.26
N ARG A 587 -29.92 -8.15 -5.30
CA ARG A 587 -28.67 -8.85 -5.54
C ARG A 587 -28.65 -10.18 -4.79
N TYR A 588 -28.25 -11.23 -5.47
CA TYR A 588 -27.90 -12.53 -4.88
C TYR A 588 -26.42 -12.74 -4.97
N ASN A 589 -25.79 -13.12 -3.87
CA ASN A 589 -24.37 -13.39 -3.79
C ASN A 589 -24.15 -14.74 -3.09
N ARG A 590 -23.28 -15.55 -3.65
CA ARG A 590 -22.91 -16.86 -3.10
C ARG A 590 -21.41 -17.05 -3.19
N SER A 591 -20.82 -17.59 -2.13
CA SER A 591 -19.42 -18.04 -2.09
C SER A 591 -19.37 -19.45 -1.54
N LYS A 592 -18.61 -20.32 -2.19
CA LYS A 592 -18.22 -21.63 -1.66
C LYS A 592 -16.70 -21.65 -1.55
N ILE A 593 -16.16 -21.84 -0.34
CA ILE A 593 -14.73 -21.94 -0.08
C ILE A 593 -14.42 -23.37 0.38
N LEU A 594 -13.37 -23.94 -0.20
CA LEU A 594 -12.78 -25.21 0.18
C LEU A 594 -11.33 -24.98 0.56
N GLY A 595 -10.89 -25.56 1.67
CA GLY A 595 -9.51 -25.43 2.14
C GLY A 595 -8.94 -26.77 2.60
N ARG A 596 -7.65 -26.94 2.36
CA ARG A 596 -6.85 -28.07 2.83
C ARG A 596 -5.48 -27.55 3.28
N SER A 597 -5.01 -28.04 4.43
CA SER A 597 -3.69 -27.70 4.96
C SER A 597 -2.91 -28.96 5.30
N ASP A 598 -1.68 -29.06 4.82
CA ASP A 598 -0.71 -30.10 5.16
C ASP A 598 0.36 -29.55 6.14
N ARG A 599 -0.02 -28.62 7.00
CA ARG A 599 0.88 -27.77 7.76
C ARG A 599 1.66 -28.46 8.87
N TYR A 600 1.07 -29.46 9.54
CA TYR A 600 1.64 -30.07 10.73
C TYR A 600 1.72 -31.58 10.62
N ASP A 601 2.77 -32.14 11.18
CA ASP A 601 2.85 -33.54 11.51
C ASP A 601 1.99 -33.80 12.77
N GLU A 602 0.99 -34.68 12.68
CA GLU A 602 0.10 -34.99 13.80
C GLU A 602 0.81 -35.45 15.08
N LYS A 603 2.08 -35.88 14.99
CA LYS A 603 2.89 -36.27 16.13
C LYS A 603 3.37 -35.15 16.99
N ASN A 604 3.52 -33.94 16.43
CA ASN A 604 4.19 -32.82 17.10
C ASN A 604 3.25 -31.66 17.46
N ASP A 605 1.96 -31.70 17.04
CA ASP A 605 0.99 -30.67 17.45
C ASP A 605 -0.27 -31.30 18.04
N PRO A 606 -0.35 -31.45 19.40
CA PRO A 606 -1.54 -31.98 20.07
C PRO A 606 -2.73 -31.02 20.04
N GLN A 607 -2.60 -29.79 19.50
CA GLN A 607 -3.68 -28.80 19.48
C GLN A 607 -4.54 -28.84 18.21
N HIS A 608 -4.51 -29.93 17.46
CA HIS A 608 -5.42 -30.28 16.35
C HIS A 608 -6.11 -29.09 15.66
N ILE A 609 -5.40 -28.43 14.75
CA ILE A 609 -6.06 -27.54 13.82
C ILE A 609 -6.80 -28.42 12.80
N LYS A 610 -8.10 -28.21 12.65
CA LYS A 610 -9.01 -29.02 11.79
C LYS A 610 -8.56 -29.15 10.33
N TRP A 611 -7.62 -28.30 9.88
CA TRP A 611 -7.09 -28.27 8.52
C TRP A 611 -5.93 -29.26 8.25
N LEU A 612 -5.46 -29.97 9.23
CA LEU A 612 -4.31 -30.87 9.10
C LEU A 612 -4.66 -32.09 8.23
N GLY A 613 -4.27 -32.04 6.95
CA GLY A 613 -4.53 -33.09 5.98
C GLY A 613 -6.01 -33.32 5.66
N GLN A 614 -6.91 -32.52 6.25
CA GLN A 614 -8.35 -32.61 6.02
C GLN A 614 -8.80 -31.50 5.06
N THR A 615 -9.82 -31.81 4.27
CA THR A 615 -10.51 -30.85 3.44
C THR A 615 -11.74 -30.37 4.17
N ASP A 616 -11.90 -29.04 4.26
CA ASP A 616 -13.08 -28.43 4.86
C ASP A 616 -13.72 -27.41 3.90
N GLU A 617 -15.02 -27.22 4.01
CA GLU A 617 -15.75 -26.31 3.11
C GLU A 617 -16.77 -25.47 3.86
N GLN A 618 -16.96 -24.25 3.36
CA GLN A 618 -17.99 -23.33 3.81
C GLN A 618 -18.71 -22.74 2.62
N THR A 619 -20.05 -22.69 2.71
CA THR A 619 -20.90 -22.03 1.72
C THR A 619 -21.70 -20.94 2.40
N ASP A 620 -21.61 -19.73 1.88
CA ASP A 620 -22.35 -18.55 2.35
C ASP A 620 -23.12 -17.95 1.17
N ASP A 621 -24.39 -17.63 1.38
CA ASP A 621 -25.20 -16.95 0.39
C ASP A 621 -26.23 -16.00 1.02
N LYS A 622 -26.58 -14.95 0.28
CA LYS A 622 -27.60 -13.99 0.72
C LYS A 622 -28.16 -13.15 -0.41
N VAL A 623 -29.44 -12.80 -0.27
CA VAL A 623 -30.09 -11.75 -1.03
C VAL A 623 -29.97 -10.43 -0.28
N THR A 624 -29.54 -9.38 -0.99
CA THR A 624 -29.48 -8.00 -0.49
C THR A 624 -30.28 -7.09 -1.43
N TRP A 625 -30.64 -5.91 -0.92
CA TRP A 625 -31.37 -4.92 -1.72
C TRP A 625 -30.79 -3.53 -1.52
N GLN A 626 -30.93 -2.69 -2.54
CA GLN A 626 -30.62 -1.27 -2.50
C GLN A 626 -31.74 -0.47 -3.16
N LEU A 627 -31.93 0.74 -2.72
CA LEU A 627 -32.89 1.67 -3.26
C LEU A 627 -32.23 3.04 -3.40
N ALA A 628 -32.36 3.67 -4.57
CA ALA A 628 -31.94 5.05 -4.77
C ALA A 628 -33.15 5.90 -5.25
N LEU A 629 -33.23 7.11 -4.76
CA LEU A 629 -34.16 8.12 -5.16
C LEU A 629 -33.40 9.36 -5.60
N LYS A 630 -33.66 9.89 -6.79
CA LYS A 630 -33.02 11.07 -7.34
C LYS A 630 -34.05 12.04 -7.88
N LYS A 631 -33.92 13.31 -7.51
CA LYS A 631 -34.78 14.38 -8.01
C LYS A 631 -33.93 15.57 -8.45
N GLN A 632 -34.05 15.96 -9.70
CA GLN A 632 -33.56 17.21 -10.22
C GLN A 632 -34.67 18.28 -10.07
N PHE A 633 -34.47 19.25 -9.20
CA PHE A 633 -35.45 20.29 -8.93
C PHE A 633 -35.45 21.38 -10.01
N ASN A 634 -34.28 21.69 -10.53
CA ASN A 634 -34.01 22.60 -11.63
C ASN A 634 -32.68 22.27 -12.28
N ASP A 635 -32.26 23.03 -13.29
CA ASP A 635 -31.03 22.80 -14.05
C ASP A 635 -29.75 22.88 -13.17
N HIS A 636 -29.86 23.45 -11.98
CA HIS A 636 -28.74 23.67 -11.08
C HIS A 636 -28.77 22.82 -9.82
N PHE A 637 -29.92 22.30 -9.43
CA PHE A 637 -30.02 21.65 -8.12
C PHE A 637 -30.64 20.25 -8.20
N THR A 638 -29.85 19.27 -7.70
CA THR A 638 -30.24 17.86 -7.64
C THR A 638 -30.06 17.32 -6.23
N MET A 639 -31.02 16.53 -5.76
CA MET A 639 -30.88 15.73 -4.54
C MET A 639 -30.95 14.25 -4.85
N ARG A 640 -30.21 13.47 -4.06
CA ARG A 640 -30.22 12.00 -4.05
C ARG A 640 -30.36 11.49 -2.64
N ALA A 641 -31.04 10.35 -2.50
CA ALA A 641 -31.06 9.58 -1.27
C ALA A 641 -30.92 8.11 -1.61
N THR A 642 -30.03 7.40 -0.92
CA THR A 642 -29.81 5.97 -1.13
C THR A 642 -29.89 5.22 0.18
N GLY A 643 -30.27 3.95 0.12
CA GLY A 643 -30.28 3.08 1.29
C GLY A 643 -30.35 1.62 0.88
N GLY A 644 -29.83 0.74 1.72
CA GLY A 644 -29.86 -0.68 1.44
C GLY A 644 -29.15 -1.52 2.46
N THR A 645 -29.17 -2.83 2.20
CA THR A 645 -28.46 -3.83 2.96
C THR A 645 -27.20 -4.27 2.20
N TYR A 646 -26.22 -4.73 2.93
CA TYR A 646 -25.05 -5.34 2.36
C TYR A 646 -24.71 -6.65 3.08
N TYR A 647 -23.94 -7.50 2.37
CA TYR A 647 -23.46 -8.78 2.86
C TYR A 647 -22.13 -9.07 2.21
N ARG A 648 -21.02 -8.90 2.96
CA ARG A 648 -19.68 -9.09 2.41
C ARG A 648 -19.25 -10.55 2.53
N LEU A 649 -19.12 -11.21 1.41
CA LEU A 649 -18.49 -12.52 1.32
C LEU A 649 -17.03 -12.43 1.75
N LEU A 650 -16.55 -13.40 2.48
CA LEU A 650 -15.17 -13.49 2.93
C LEU A 650 -14.28 -14.01 1.79
N ASN A 651 -13.02 -13.63 1.82
CA ASN A 651 -12.03 -14.19 0.92
C ASN A 651 -11.32 -15.40 1.54
N MET A 652 -10.53 -16.12 0.74
CA MET A 652 -9.81 -17.31 1.19
C MET A 652 -8.80 -16.99 2.31
N TYR A 653 -8.16 -15.81 2.25
CA TYR A 653 -7.18 -15.37 3.23
C TYR A 653 -7.80 -15.17 4.62
N GLU A 654 -8.99 -14.59 4.68
CA GLU A 654 -9.71 -14.34 5.95
C GLU A 654 -10.21 -15.62 6.61
N ILE A 655 -10.58 -16.62 5.83
CA ILE A 655 -11.07 -17.92 6.35
C ILE A 655 -9.90 -18.82 6.73
N ALA A 656 -8.91 -18.91 5.86
CA ALA A 656 -7.91 -19.96 5.92
C ALA A 656 -6.54 -19.46 6.39
N GLY A 657 -6.37 -18.14 6.43
CA GLY A 657 -5.10 -17.51 6.83
C GLY A 657 -3.99 -17.67 5.80
N ASP A 658 -2.78 -17.36 6.20
CA ASP A 658 -1.58 -17.46 5.37
C ASP A 658 -0.74 -18.72 5.66
N GLY A 659 -1.17 -19.51 6.64
CA GLY A 659 -0.42 -20.68 7.07
C GLY A 659 0.89 -20.39 7.81
N ALA A 660 1.33 -19.13 7.89
CA ALA A 660 2.56 -18.73 8.53
C ALA A 660 2.34 -18.06 9.89
N GLY A 661 1.55 -17.00 9.95
CA GLY A 661 1.26 -16.21 11.15
C GLY A 661 -0.24 -16.07 11.39
N ILE A 662 -1.04 -16.10 10.33
CA ILE A 662 -2.50 -16.03 10.39
C ILE A 662 -3.04 -17.44 10.22
N LEU A 663 -3.76 -17.92 11.21
CA LEU A 663 -4.33 -19.25 11.24
C LEU A 663 -5.83 -19.22 10.92
N PRO A 664 -6.41 -20.30 10.40
CA PRO A 664 -7.85 -20.49 10.50
C PRO A 664 -8.25 -20.46 11.96
N MET A 665 -9.48 -20.02 12.24
CA MET A 665 -9.95 -19.89 13.62
C MET A 665 -9.82 -21.23 14.36
N PRO A 666 -9.10 -21.30 15.49
CA PRO A 666 -8.82 -22.55 16.15
C PRO A 666 -10.07 -23.09 16.85
N ASN A 667 -10.10 -24.37 16.99
CA ASN A 667 -11.06 -25.07 17.83
C ASN A 667 -10.76 -24.78 19.31
N VAL A 668 -11.52 -23.92 19.93
CA VAL A 668 -11.39 -23.58 21.36
C VAL A 668 -12.27 -24.50 22.19
N GLY A 669 -11.66 -25.27 23.09
CA GLY A 669 -12.38 -26.12 24.05
C GLY A 669 -12.92 -27.44 23.50
N GLY A 670 -12.32 -27.98 22.43
CA GLY A 670 -12.70 -29.29 21.87
C GLY A 670 -13.98 -29.29 21.01
N THR A 671 -14.48 -28.10 20.67
CA THR A 671 -15.56 -27.95 19.68
C THR A 671 -14.99 -27.80 18.27
N ASP A 672 -15.79 -28.10 17.26
CA ASP A 672 -15.37 -27.91 15.86
C ASP A 672 -14.88 -26.50 15.58
N SER A 673 -13.86 -26.36 14.73
CA SER A 673 -13.38 -25.04 14.31
C SER A 673 -14.53 -24.26 13.66
N VAL A 674 -14.70 -23.00 14.06
CA VAL A 674 -15.73 -22.12 13.53
C VAL A 674 -15.06 -21.16 12.56
N PHE A 675 -15.44 -21.21 11.28
CA PHE A 675 -15.05 -20.18 10.33
C PHE A 675 -15.66 -18.85 10.71
N PRO A 676 -14.99 -17.72 10.43
CA PRO A 676 -15.64 -16.43 10.54
C PRO A 676 -16.86 -16.37 9.60
N LEU A 677 -17.85 -15.61 10.00
CA LEU A 677 -19.07 -15.41 9.22
C LEU A 677 -18.94 -14.16 8.35
N PRO A 678 -19.63 -14.10 7.21
CA PRO A 678 -19.72 -12.90 6.40
C PRO A 678 -20.23 -11.71 7.19
N GLU A 679 -19.65 -10.54 6.90
CA GLU A 679 -20.08 -9.28 7.50
C GLU A 679 -21.40 -8.82 6.89
N GLU A 680 -22.27 -8.21 7.67
CA GLU A 680 -23.56 -7.68 7.20
C GLU A 680 -23.92 -6.37 7.85
N GLY A 681 -24.84 -5.63 7.21
CA GLY A 681 -25.37 -4.40 7.78
C GLY A 681 -26.28 -3.63 6.85
N LYS A 682 -26.42 -2.35 7.19
CA LYS A 682 -27.21 -1.37 6.45
C LYS A 682 -26.39 -0.13 6.19
N GLN A 683 -26.63 0.52 5.06
CA GLN A 683 -26.03 1.80 4.73
C GLN A 683 -27.03 2.71 4.06
N TRP A 684 -26.84 4.01 4.20
CA TRP A 684 -27.65 5.03 3.58
C TRP A 684 -26.86 6.31 3.38
N ASP A 685 -27.25 7.12 2.39
CA ASP A 685 -26.75 8.48 2.23
C ASP A 685 -27.81 9.41 1.64
N ILE A 686 -27.61 10.71 1.88
CA ILE A 686 -28.38 11.80 1.29
C ILE A 686 -27.39 12.82 0.76
N SER A 687 -27.50 13.18 -0.52
CA SER A 687 -26.63 14.16 -1.19
C SER A 687 -27.44 15.31 -1.76
N ALA A 688 -26.91 16.52 -1.64
CA ALA A 688 -27.37 17.70 -2.35
C ALA A 688 -26.24 18.17 -3.28
N ILE A 689 -26.56 18.42 -4.53
CA ILE A 689 -25.63 18.79 -5.59
C ILE A 689 -26.12 20.07 -6.24
N TRP A 690 -25.25 21.05 -6.35
CA TRP A 690 -25.53 22.29 -7.05
C TRP A 690 -24.46 22.52 -8.12
N ASP A 691 -24.93 22.82 -9.35
CA ASP A 691 -24.11 23.14 -10.52
C ASP A 691 -24.49 24.49 -11.08
N GLY A 692 -23.52 25.30 -11.44
CA GLY A 692 -23.85 26.60 -12.02
C GLY A 692 -22.64 27.50 -12.18
N LYS A 693 -22.87 28.81 -12.18
CA LYS A 693 -21.85 29.86 -12.16
C LYS A 693 -21.89 30.56 -10.81
N TRP A 694 -20.76 30.68 -10.17
CA TRP A 694 -20.65 31.28 -8.83
C TRP A 694 -19.34 32.08 -8.70
N LEU A 695 -19.39 33.26 -8.08
CA LEU A 695 -18.24 34.17 -7.92
C LEU A 695 -17.44 34.43 -9.20
N GLY A 696 -18.13 34.53 -10.35
CA GLY A 696 -17.50 34.75 -11.64
C GLY A 696 -16.78 33.54 -12.23
N ALA A 697 -16.91 32.35 -11.62
CA ALA A 697 -16.44 31.11 -12.20
C ALA A 697 -17.25 30.74 -13.44
N ASP A 698 -16.59 30.19 -14.46
CA ASP A 698 -17.25 29.67 -15.64
C ASP A 698 -18.08 28.44 -15.32
N THR A 699 -17.55 27.59 -14.44
CA THR A 699 -18.26 26.45 -13.87
C THR A 699 -18.02 26.35 -12.37
N ALA A 700 -19.05 26.02 -11.61
CA ALA A 700 -18.97 25.70 -10.19
C ALA A 700 -19.85 24.50 -9.87
N ASN A 701 -19.29 23.51 -9.17
CA ASN A 701 -20.01 22.34 -8.67
C ASN A 701 -19.80 22.25 -7.17
N PHE A 702 -20.88 22.11 -6.42
CA PHE A 702 -20.86 21.90 -4.97
C PHE A 702 -21.65 20.65 -4.64
N GLN A 703 -21.08 19.76 -3.86
CA GLN A 703 -21.77 18.58 -3.34
C GLN A 703 -21.56 18.46 -1.84
N ILE A 704 -22.65 18.20 -1.13
CA ILE A 704 -22.66 17.80 0.27
C ILE A 704 -23.35 16.44 0.37
N THR A 705 -22.76 15.51 1.10
CA THR A 705 -23.32 14.18 1.33
C THR A 705 -23.26 13.86 2.81
N TYR A 706 -24.40 13.53 3.42
CA TYR A 706 -24.47 12.96 4.75
C TYR A 706 -24.73 11.47 4.62
N PHE A 707 -23.90 10.64 5.29
CA PHE A 707 -23.95 9.18 5.18
C PHE A 707 -23.94 8.51 6.54
N GLY A 708 -24.47 7.30 6.57
CA GLY A 708 -24.45 6.44 7.74
C GLY A 708 -24.34 4.97 7.37
N ARG A 709 -23.72 4.20 8.25
CA ARG A 709 -23.58 2.76 8.15
C ARG A 709 -23.70 2.11 9.52
N ASP A 710 -24.46 1.02 9.59
CA ASP A 710 -24.59 0.15 10.75
C ASP A 710 -24.07 -1.24 10.36
N SER A 711 -23.00 -1.69 10.98
CA SER A 711 -22.26 -2.91 10.67
C SER A 711 -22.40 -3.92 11.78
N LYS A 712 -22.66 -5.16 11.41
CA LYS A 712 -22.69 -6.33 12.32
C LYS A 712 -21.64 -7.32 11.89
N ARG A 713 -21.10 -8.06 12.87
CA ARG A 713 -20.11 -9.10 12.61
C ARG A 713 -18.89 -8.60 11.84
N LEU A 714 -18.41 -7.38 12.15
CA LEU A 714 -17.18 -6.85 11.57
C LEU A 714 -16.04 -7.82 11.87
N LEU A 715 -15.30 -8.17 10.83
CA LEU A 715 -14.19 -9.07 10.93
C LEU A 715 -12.96 -8.34 11.50
N GLN A 716 -12.34 -8.92 12.50
CA GLN A 716 -11.15 -8.39 13.16
C GLN A 716 -10.03 -9.41 13.15
N LEU A 717 -8.82 -8.95 12.88
CA LEU A 717 -7.62 -9.74 13.08
C LEU A 717 -7.19 -9.59 14.55
N SER A 718 -7.21 -10.68 15.29
CA SER A 718 -6.92 -10.71 16.72
C SER A 718 -5.75 -11.63 17.01
N SER A 719 -4.93 -11.27 17.99
CA SER A 719 -3.87 -12.16 18.47
C SER A 719 -4.50 -13.33 19.25
N TRP A 720 -4.23 -14.56 18.81
CA TRP A 720 -4.62 -15.76 19.55
C TRP A 720 -3.63 -16.07 20.67
N ASN A 721 -2.35 -15.89 20.37
CA ASN A 721 -1.25 -15.95 21.32
C ASN A 721 -0.14 -14.99 20.88
N SER A 722 0.99 -14.98 21.54
CA SER A 722 2.10 -14.06 21.22
C SER A 722 2.64 -14.21 19.77
N PHE A 723 2.30 -15.28 19.06
CA PHE A 723 2.89 -15.62 17.77
C PHE A 723 1.88 -15.75 16.62
N PHE A 724 0.59 -15.99 16.94
CA PHE A 724 -0.42 -16.29 15.91
C PHE A 724 -1.62 -15.35 16.01
N PHE A 725 -2.19 -15.06 14.85
CA PHE A 725 -3.38 -14.24 14.68
C PHE A 725 -4.50 -15.06 14.05
N VAL A 726 -5.73 -14.69 14.34
CA VAL A 726 -6.93 -15.30 13.75
C VAL A 726 -7.93 -14.19 13.39
N TYR A 727 -8.70 -14.41 12.32
CA TYR A 727 -9.85 -13.57 12.01
C TYR A 727 -11.08 -14.06 12.79
N ASN A 728 -11.81 -13.12 13.38
CA ASN A 728 -13.06 -13.39 14.08
C ASN A 728 -14.06 -12.24 13.93
N ASN A 729 -15.35 -12.52 14.16
CA ASN A 729 -16.43 -11.53 14.09
C ASN A 729 -16.64 -10.80 15.41
N ALA A 730 -15.59 -10.25 15.97
CA ALA A 730 -15.58 -9.68 17.32
C ALA A 730 -16.07 -8.24 17.41
N ALA A 731 -16.49 -7.61 16.31
CA ALA A 731 -16.88 -6.21 16.35
C ALA A 731 -18.23 -5.93 15.68
N SER A 732 -18.89 -4.87 16.12
CA SER A 732 -20.06 -4.26 15.48
C SER A 732 -19.98 -2.75 15.69
N GLY A 733 -20.65 -1.97 14.83
CA GLY A 733 -20.63 -0.52 15.06
C GLY A 733 -21.31 0.31 14.00
N LYS A 734 -21.35 1.62 14.29
CA LYS A 734 -21.98 2.63 13.43
C LYS A 734 -20.95 3.66 13.05
N VAL A 735 -20.93 4.04 11.78
CA VAL A 735 -20.12 5.14 11.26
C VAL A 735 -21.08 6.13 10.61
N ASN A 736 -21.03 7.39 11.02
CA ASN A 736 -21.73 8.49 10.37
C ASN A 736 -20.72 9.54 9.93
N GLY A 737 -21.05 10.26 8.86
CA GLY A 737 -20.13 11.28 8.38
C GLY A 737 -20.75 12.25 7.36
N ILE A 738 -19.96 13.27 7.03
CA ILE A 738 -20.29 14.28 6.05
C ILE A 738 -19.14 14.40 5.07
N GLU A 739 -19.45 14.39 3.77
CA GLU A 739 -18.53 14.68 2.69
C GLU A 739 -18.89 16.03 2.06
N LEU A 740 -17.88 16.84 1.81
CA LEU A 740 -17.99 18.12 1.11
C LEU A 740 -17.07 18.08 -0.10
N GLN A 741 -17.57 18.55 -1.25
CA GLN A 741 -16.79 18.74 -2.46
C GLN A 741 -17.17 20.07 -3.09
N ALA A 742 -16.18 20.82 -3.57
CA ALA A 742 -16.38 22.04 -4.34
C ALA A 742 -15.32 22.11 -5.46
N ASP A 743 -15.80 22.18 -6.69
CA ASP A 743 -14.97 22.32 -7.88
C ASP A 743 -15.37 23.60 -8.61
N LEU A 744 -14.43 24.53 -8.72
CA LEU A 744 -14.65 25.82 -9.37
C LEU A 744 -13.60 26.02 -10.46
N SER A 745 -14.03 26.45 -11.62
CA SER A 745 -13.13 26.74 -12.74
C SER A 745 -13.40 28.12 -13.32
N TRP A 746 -12.36 28.91 -13.47
CA TRP A 746 -12.29 30.17 -14.22
C TRP A 746 -11.35 29.98 -15.41
N GLN A 747 -11.37 30.88 -16.36
CA GLN A 747 -10.50 30.80 -17.54
C GLN A 747 -9.02 30.51 -17.22
N LYS A 748 -8.49 31.05 -16.10
CA LYS A 748 -7.09 30.88 -15.69
C LYS A 748 -6.89 30.12 -14.38
N TRP A 749 -7.95 29.86 -13.61
CA TRP A 749 -7.87 29.28 -12.28
C TRP A 749 -8.78 28.07 -12.14
N ASP A 750 -8.30 27.02 -11.49
CA ASP A 750 -9.14 25.97 -10.94
C ASP A 750 -8.92 25.88 -9.43
N VAL A 751 -10.00 25.61 -8.72
CA VAL A 751 -10.00 25.37 -7.29
C VAL A 751 -10.80 24.10 -7.02
N ASN A 752 -10.14 23.11 -6.44
CA ASN A 752 -10.78 21.85 -6.04
C ASN A 752 -10.62 21.71 -4.53
N LEU A 753 -11.73 21.65 -3.82
CA LEU A 753 -11.78 21.52 -2.37
C LEU A 753 -12.58 20.28 -2.00
N GLN A 754 -12.09 19.52 -1.06
CA GLN A 754 -12.80 18.38 -0.51
C GLN A 754 -12.47 18.19 0.96
N ALA A 755 -13.47 17.78 1.72
CA ALA A 755 -13.32 17.48 3.13
C ALA A 755 -14.28 16.35 3.51
N THR A 756 -13.85 15.53 4.44
CA THR A 756 -14.66 14.46 5.02
C THR A 756 -14.54 14.51 6.53
N TYR A 757 -15.66 14.49 7.17
CA TYR A 757 -15.77 14.16 8.59
C TYR A 757 -16.42 12.79 8.71
N SER A 758 -15.82 11.88 9.46
CA SER A 758 -16.44 10.60 9.82
C SER A 758 -16.15 10.28 11.28
N ASP A 759 -17.13 9.73 11.98
CA ASP A 759 -16.96 9.34 13.37
C ASP A 759 -16.73 7.82 13.49
N PRO A 760 -15.47 7.37 13.72
CA PRO A 760 -15.14 5.97 13.88
C PRO A 760 -15.26 5.47 15.32
N SER A 761 -15.80 6.24 16.26
CA SER A 761 -15.75 5.97 17.71
C SER A 761 -16.89 5.13 18.26
N ASN A 762 -17.88 4.74 17.41
CA ASN A 762 -19.05 3.97 17.86
C ASN A 762 -18.89 2.48 17.52
N ILE A 763 -17.79 1.88 17.92
CA ILE A 763 -17.50 0.47 17.71
C ILE A 763 -17.59 -0.28 19.05
N LEU A 764 -18.30 -1.40 19.04
CA LEU A 764 -18.44 -2.30 20.19
C LEU A 764 -17.69 -3.58 19.88
N TYR A 765 -16.68 -3.88 20.67
CA TYR A 765 -15.90 -5.12 20.60
C TYR A 765 -16.45 -6.14 21.58
N ASP A 766 -16.70 -7.36 21.12
CA ASP A 766 -17.09 -8.50 21.92
C ASP A 766 -15.85 -9.36 22.23
N MET A 767 -15.29 -9.17 23.41
CA MET A 767 -14.09 -9.87 23.86
C MET A 767 -14.32 -11.36 24.05
N SER A 768 -15.56 -11.79 24.26
CA SER A 768 -15.89 -13.23 24.40
C SER A 768 -15.78 -13.98 23.07
N ALA A 769 -15.86 -13.26 21.94
CA ALA A 769 -15.66 -13.83 20.62
C ALA A 769 -14.17 -13.96 20.21
N ILE A 770 -13.24 -13.47 21.03
CA ILE A 770 -11.81 -13.53 20.75
C ILE A 770 -11.19 -14.68 21.54
N PRO A 771 -10.65 -15.72 20.91
CA PRO A 771 -10.05 -16.86 21.59
C PRO A 771 -8.89 -16.43 22.50
N GLY A 772 -8.85 -17.00 23.70
CA GLY A 772 -7.75 -16.76 24.67
C GLY A 772 -7.77 -15.42 25.40
N GLN A 773 -8.74 -14.54 25.15
CA GLN A 773 -8.88 -13.28 25.85
C GLN A 773 -9.68 -13.46 27.18
N GLN A 774 -9.22 -12.80 28.22
CA GLN A 774 -9.96 -12.75 29.48
C GLN A 774 -11.08 -11.71 29.40
N VAL A 775 -12.28 -12.12 29.75
CA VAL A 775 -13.46 -11.24 29.83
C VAL A 775 -13.44 -10.54 31.20
N TRP A 776 -13.18 -9.22 31.20
CA TRP A 776 -13.05 -8.43 32.43
C TRP A 776 -14.40 -7.89 32.99
N ASN A 777 -15.42 -7.83 32.13
CA ASN A 777 -16.77 -7.38 32.53
C ASN A 777 -17.81 -8.47 32.25
N LYS A 778 -18.98 -8.35 32.93
CA LYS A 778 -20.04 -9.36 32.87
C LYS A 778 -20.58 -9.61 31.46
N ASP A 779 -20.53 -8.58 30.60
CA ASP A 779 -21.09 -8.63 29.25
C ASP A 779 -20.04 -8.91 28.17
N GLY A 780 -18.76 -8.94 28.52
CA GLY A 780 -17.64 -9.18 27.60
C GLY A 780 -17.47 -8.11 26.51
N LYS A 781 -18.23 -7.00 26.58
CA LYS A 781 -18.27 -5.97 25.54
C LYS A 781 -17.52 -4.71 25.94
N ILE A 782 -16.72 -4.17 25.04
CA ILE A 782 -15.90 -2.98 25.24
C ILE A 782 -16.19 -1.98 24.11
N GLU A 783 -16.47 -0.72 24.47
CA GLU A 783 -16.52 0.38 23.51
C GLU A 783 -15.12 0.70 23.03
N GLY A 784 -14.99 0.94 21.73
CA GLY A 784 -13.72 1.22 21.07
C GLY A 784 -13.87 2.05 19.82
N VAL A 785 -12.77 2.19 19.12
CA VAL A 785 -12.63 3.01 17.92
C VAL A 785 -12.11 2.14 16.78
N MET A 786 -12.56 2.39 15.57
CA MET A 786 -11.98 1.78 14.39
C MET A 786 -10.56 2.35 14.16
N THR A 787 -9.57 1.46 14.11
CA THR A 787 -8.17 1.85 13.98
C THR A 787 -7.87 2.43 12.60
N TYR A 788 -6.89 3.33 12.55
CA TYR A 788 -6.39 3.99 11.34
C TYR A 788 -7.48 4.68 10.50
N GLN A 789 -8.53 5.17 11.15
CA GLN A 789 -9.58 5.98 10.53
C GLN A 789 -9.53 7.40 11.10
N PRO A 790 -9.21 8.43 10.30
CA PRO A 790 -9.21 9.80 10.76
C PRO A 790 -10.64 10.32 10.91
N LYS A 791 -10.88 11.18 11.90
CA LYS A 791 -12.16 11.90 11.98
C LYS A 791 -12.27 12.99 10.90
N TRP A 792 -11.18 13.64 10.57
CA TRP A 792 -11.11 14.67 9.55
C TRP A 792 -10.05 14.34 8.50
N GLU A 793 -10.41 14.47 7.25
CA GLU A 793 -9.50 14.41 6.12
C GLU A 793 -9.97 15.39 5.06
N GLY A 794 -9.03 16.07 4.40
CA GLY A 794 -9.37 17.00 3.34
C GLY A 794 -8.19 17.36 2.46
N THR A 795 -8.51 17.80 1.24
CA THR A 795 -7.55 18.24 0.24
C THR A 795 -8.05 19.54 -0.40
N ALA A 796 -7.14 20.48 -0.59
CA ALA A 796 -7.37 21.72 -1.31
C ALA A 796 -6.31 21.84 -2.42
N ARG A 797 -6.76 21.96 -3.67
CA ARG A 797 -5.88 22.14 -4.83
C ARG A 797 -6.23 23.42 -5.55
N PHE A 798 -5.22 24.24 -5.85
CA PHE A 798 -5.29 25.46 -6.64
C PHE A 798 -4.40 25.29 -7.86
N THR A 799 -4.95 25.54 -9.05
CA THR A 799 -4.20 25.48 -10.30
C THR A 799 -4.31 26.82 -11.01
N TYR A 800 -3.20 27.40 -11.42
CA TYR A 800 -3.13 28.66 -12.16
C TYR A 800 -2.52 28.47 -13.54
N ARG A 801 -3.20 28.92 -14.59
CA ARG A 801 -2.78 28.87 -15.99
C ARG A 801 -2.69 30.31 -16.52
N PRO A 802 -1.53 30.97 -16.38
CA PRO A 802 -1.36 32.31 -16.95
C PRO A 802 -1.61 32.35 -18.45
N ASP A 803 -1.18 31.31 -19.15
CA ASP A 803 -1.41 31.11 -20.59
C ASP A 803 -1.52 29.60 -20.91
N LYS A 804 -1.61 29.25 -22.21
CA LYS A 804 -1.77 27.87 -22.70
C LYS A 804 -0.53 26.98 -22.50
N ASN A 805 0.63 27.54 -22.20
CA ASN A 805 1.89 26.81 -22.07
C ASN A 805 2.24 26.53 -20.59
N TRP A 806 1.82 27.39 -19.67
CA TRP A 806 2.15 27.30 -18.25
C TRP A 806 0.98 26.80 -17.42
N SER A 807 1.27 25.90 -16.48
CA SER A 807 0.35 25.52 -15.41
C SER A 807 1.12 25.37 -14.12
N LEU A 808 0.71 26.12 -13.10
CA LEU A 808 1.25 26.08 -11.75
C LEU A 808 0.20 25.51 -10.82
N PHE A 809 0.58 24.65 -9.88
CA PHE A 809 -0.35 24.17 -8.88
C PHE A 809 0.25 24.15 -7.48
N THR A 810 -0.62 24.28 -6.50
CA THR A 810 -0.36 23.93 -5.11
C THR A 810 -1.50 23.05 -4.61
N GLN A 811 -1.16 22.05 -3.82
CA GLN A 811 -2.12 21.11 -3.23
C GLN A 811 -1.78 20.95 -1.75
N MET A 812 -2.74 21.21 -0.89
CA MET A 812 -2.63 20.90 0.54
C MET A 812 -3.49 19.69 0.87
N ARG A 813 -2.99 18.82 1.72
CA ARG A 813 -3.76 17.69 2.28
C ARG A 813 -3.60 17.66 3.79
N HIS A 814 -4.71 17.48 4.49
CA HIS A 814 -4.76 17.28 5.93
C HIS A 814 -5.40 15.94 6.26
N VAL A 815 -4.75 15.17 7.14
CA VAL A 815 -5.29 13.96 7.76
C VAL A 815 -5.25 14.16 9.27
N GLY A 816 -6.37 14.01 9.94
CA GLY A 816 -6.47 14.14 11.39
C GLY A 816 -5.76 13.01 12.14
N LYS A 817 -5.70 13.13 13.45
CA LYS A 817 -5.16 12.07 14.32
C LYS A 817 -5.93 10.76 14.11
N VAL A 818 -5.22 9.63 14.14
CA VAL A 818 -5.82 8.29 14.07
C VAL A 818 -5.42 7.45 15.28
N VAL A 819 -6.32 6.60 15.74
CA VAL A 819 -6.05 5.60 16.77
C VAL A 819 -5.38 4.40 16.14
N THR A 820 -4.30 3.90 16.70
CA THR A 820 -3.57 2.74 16.18
C THR A 820 -3.92 1.42 16.86
N ASP A 821 -4.43 1.46 18.10
CA ASP A 821 -4.83 0.28 18.86
C ASP A 821 -6.33 0.36 19.19
N ALA A 822 -7.11 -0.61 18.71
CA ALA A 822 -8.57 -0.61 18.79
C ALA A 822 -9.11 -0.77 20.21
N ILE A 823 -8.39 -1.50 21.05
CA ILE A 823 -8.80 -1.86 22.42
C ILE A 823 -7.72 -1.36 23.36
N PRO A 824 -8.08 -0.55 24.38
CA PRO A 824 -7.12 -0.16 25.41
C PRO A 824 -6.75 -1.40 26.22
N LEU A 825 -5.72 -2.12 25.79
CA LEU A 825 -5.17 -3.26 26.52
C LEU A 825 -4.68 -2.78 27.89
N THR A 826 -5.21 -3.34 28.94
CA THR A 826 -4.77 -3.34 30.36
C THR A 826 -4.14 -2.08 30.96
N THR A 827 -3.59 -1.17 30.18
CA THR A 827 -2.91 0.05 30.66
C THR A 827 -3.72 1.34 30.43
N GLY A 828 -4.89 1.28 29.79
CA GLY A 828 -5.69 2.47 29.46
C GLY A 828 -5.06 3.43 28.45
N ALA A 829 -3.91 3.11 27.89
CA ALA A 829 -3.22 3.96 26.93
C ALA A 829 -3.63 3.59 25.50
N VAL A 830 -4.36 4.48 24.84
CA VAL A 830 -4.67 4.38 23.41
C VAL A 830 -3.66 5.23 22.66
N PRO A 831 -2.73 4.64 21.90
CA PRO A 831 -1.78 5.42 21.12
C PRO A 831 -2.47 6.11 19.93
N TRP A 832 -2.15 7.38 19.77
CA TRP A 832 -2.61 8.23 18.68
C TRP A 832 -1.45 8.51 17.73
N GLN A 833 -1.63 8.22 16.45
CA GLN A 833 -0.75 8.75 15.43
C GLN A 833 -1.08 10.22 15.20
N SER A 834 -0.06 11.06 15.17
CA SER A 834 -0.21 12.51 14.96
C SER A 834 -0.92 12.84 13.64
N SER A 835 -1.61 13.98 13.60
CA SER A 835 -2.15 14.50 12.34
C SER A 835 -1.03 14.84 11.36
N LEU A 836 -1.33 14.77 10.07
CA LEU A 836 -0.40 15.08 8.99
C LEU A 836 -1.00 16.14 8.07
N THR A 837 -0.27 17.24 7.87
CA THR A 837 -0.61 18.25 6.86
C THR A 837 0.55 18.40 5.89
N THR A 838 0.37 18.00 4.64
CA THR A 838 1.38 18.13 3.58
C THR A 838 0.98 19.22 2.58
N MET A 839 1.97 19.75 1.89
CA MET A 839 1.78 20.73 0.81
C MET A 839 2.66 20.34 -0.38
N ASP A 840 2.03 20.16 -1.54
CA ASP A 840 2.71 19.89 -2.82
C ASP A 840 2.68 21.13 -3.68
N VAL A 841 3.74 21.36 -4.44
CA VAL A 841 3.83 22.46 -5.41
C VAL A 841 4.44 21.95 -6.72
N GLY A 842 4.03 22.51 -7.84
CA GLY A 842 4.62 22.13 -9.11
C GLY A 842 4.29 23.08 -10.24
N VAL A 843 5.10 22.97 -11.28
CA VAL A 843 5.01 23.76 -12.51
C VAL A 843 5.10 22.83 -13.70
N LYS A 844 4.22 23.01 -14.67
CA LYS A 844 4.23 22.34 -15.98
C LYS A 844 4.44 23.40 -17.05
N TYR A 845 5.32 23.12 -18.00
CA TYR A 845 5.60 23.98 -19.13
C TYR A 845 5.59 23.21 -20.45
N LYS A 846 4.75 23.63 -21.39
CA LYS A 846 4.69 23.09 -22.75
C LYS A 846 5.75 23.79 -23.61
N ILE A 847 6.87 23.12 -23.86
CA ILE A 847 7.96 23.60 -24.71
C ILE A 847 7.48 23.66 -26.17
N HIS A 848 6.73 22.64 -26.56
CA HIS A 848 6.14 22.46 -27.89
C HIS A 848 4.79 21.76 -27.77
N LYS A 849 3.98 21.74 -28.83
CA LYS A 849 2.68 21.03 -28.84
C LYS A 849 2.79 19.56 -28.41
N SER A 850 3.93 18.94 -28.74
CA SER A 850 4.23 17.53 -28.44
C SER A 850 5.13 17.34 -27.24
N LEU A 851 5.69 18.38 -26.63
CA LEU A 851 6.72 18.24 -25.59
C LEU A 851 6.39 19.09 -24.36
N GLN A 852 6.31 18.48 -23.21
CA GLN A 852 6.06 19.11 -21.92
C GLN A 852 7.11 18.71 -20.88
N VAL A 853 7.53 19.66 -20.05
CA VAL A 853 8.32 19.44 -18.86
C VAL A 853 7.46 19.75 -17.62
N ALA A 854 7.58 18.93 -16.59
CA ALA A 854 7.00 19.19 -15.28
C ALA A 854 8.08 19.06 -14.21
N VAL A 855 8.08 19.98 -13.26
CA VAL A 855 8.93 19.94 -12.07
C VAL A 855 8.10 20.26 -10.84
N GLY A 856 8.41 19.61 -9.72
CA GLY A 856 7.64 19.84 -8.50
C GLY A 856 8.31 19.28 -7.26
N CYS A 857 7.64 19.52 -6.15
CA CYS A 857 8.04 19.06 -4.83
C CYS A 857 6.79 18.64 -4.06
N ASN A 858 6.76 17.38 -3.65
CA ASN A 858 5.73 16.84 -2.74
C ASN A 858 6.20 17.06 -1.30
N ASP A 859 5.25 17.34 -0.40
CA ASP A 859 5.50 17.67 1.01
C ASP A 859 6.63 18.70 1.17
N VAL A 860 6.48 19.87 0.53
CA VAL A 860 7.49 20.94 0.57
C VAL A 860 7.81 21.38 2.01
N LEU A 861 6.86 21.20 2.93
CA LEU A 861 7.00 21.50 4.35
C LEU A 861 7.70 20.38 5.14
N ASN A 862 7.97 19.21 4.53
CA ASN A 862 8.62 18.04 5.11
C ASN A 862 7.93 17.53 6.39
N LYS A 863 6.58 17.58 6.44
CA LYS A 863 5.81 17.25 7.64
C LYS A 863 5.63 15.75 7.86
N ALA A 864 5.73 14.94 6.82
CA ALA A 864 5.69 13.49 6.96
C ALA A 864 6.85 12.96 7.83
N ASN A 865 7.99 13.64 7.81
CA ASN A 865 9.17 13.32 8.62
C ASN A 865 8.96 13.57 10.14
N ASP A 866 7.99 14.41 10.50
CA ASP A 866 7.70 14.80 11.89
C ASP A 866 6.56 13.99 12.52
N MET A 867 6.08 12.91 11.87
CA MET A 867 4.99 12.07 12.40
C MET A 867 5.45 11.25 13.61
N TYR A 868 4.60 11.18 14.62
CA TYR A 868 4.86 10.45 15.87
C TYR A 868 3.61 9.76 16.42
N LEU A 869 3.81 8.81 17.32
CA LEU A 869 2.76 8.27 18.18
C LEU A 869 2.75 9.04 19.50
N GLU A 870 1.56 9.40 19.96
CA GLU A 870 1.32 10.02 21.25
C GLU A 870 0.54 9.05 22.15
N THR A 871 1.05 8.76 23.32
CA THR A 871 0.34 7.96 24.33
C THR A 871 -0.65 8.84 25.09
N THR A 872 -1.54 8.22 25.84
CA THR A 872 -2.51 8.91 26.74
C THR A 872 -1.82 9.80 27.76
N TYR A 873 -0.55 9.53 28.07
CA TYR A 873 0.26 10.31 29.01
C TYR A 873 1.09 11.43 28.33
N GLY A 874 0.86 11.68 27.02
CA GLY A 874 1.58 12.71 26.28
C GLY A 874 2.99 12.33 25.85
N GLU A 875 3.38 11.06 26.00
CA GLU A 875 4.67 10.55 25.57
C GLU A 875 4.74 10.43 24.04
N MET A 876 5.76 11.00 23.42
CA MET A 876 5.99 10.85 21.98
C MET A 876 6.82 9.60 21.70
N ARG A 877 6.41 8.82 20.70
CA ARG A 877 7.08 7.60 20.24
C ARG A 877 7.15 7.56 18.73
N ASN A 878 8.03 6.72 18.22
CA ASN A 878 8.10 6.52 16.77
C ASN A 878 6.81 5.90 16.22
N ILE A 879 6.37 6.34 15.04
CA ILE A 879 5.35 5.59 14.28
C ILE A 879 5.97 4.30 13.74
N LEU A 880 5.15 3.25 13.59
CA LEU A 880 5.65 1.94 13.14
C LEU A 880 6.20 1.97 11.71
N TYR A 881 5.54 2.71 10.85
CA TYR A 881 5.82 2.75 9.41
C TYR A 881 5.96 4.21 8.96
N PRO A 882 7.15 4.82 9.12
CA PRO A 882 7.40 6.18 8.64
C PRO A 882 7.24 6.22 7.11
N ILE A 883 6.78 7.37 6.62
CA ILE A 883 6.60 7.63 5.19
C ILE A 883 7.58 8.70 4.72
N GLN A 884 7.84 8.74 3.42
CA GLN A 884 8.74 9.69 2.81
C GLN A 884 8.26 11.12 3.03
N GLY A 885 9.17 12.01 3.42
CA GLY A 885 8.95 13.46 3.49
C GLY A 885 9.14 14.13 2.13
N ARG A 886 9.79 15.30 2.14
CA ARG A 886 9.99 16.12 0.96
C ARG A 886 10.61 15.36 -0.21
N THR A 887 9.90 15.35 -1.35
CA THR A 887 10.29 14.64 -2.56
C THR A 887 10.27 15.55 -3.76
N TYR A 888 11.43 15.82 -4.37
CA TYR A 888 11.54 16.57 -5.62
C TYR A 888 11.37 15.63 -6.81
N TYR A 889 10.78 16.15 -7.89
CA TYR A 889 10.68 15.41 -9.15
C TYR A 889 10.79 16.30 -10.37
N ALA A 890 11.22 15.71 -11.49
CA ALA A 890 11.18 16.31 -12.82
C ALA A 890 10.73 15.25 -13.82
N THR A 891 9.90 15.64 -14.79
CA THR A 891 9.34 14.73 -15.80
C THR A 891 9.35 15.40 -17.16
N LEU A 892 9.82 14.67 -18.16
CA LEU A 892 9.72 15.01 -19.57
C LEU A 892 8.64 14.15 -20.21
N GLN A 893 7.74 14.75 -20.96
CA GLN A 893 6.64 14.05 -21.65
C GLN A 893 6.60 14.41 -23.13
N TYR A 894 6.42 13.40 -23.96
CA TYR A 894 6.20 13.52 -25.39
C TYR A 894 4.86 12.89 -25.76
N THR A 895 4.11 13.60 -26.60
CA THR A 895 2.83 13.11 -27.16
C THR A 895 2.77 13.48 -28.64
N TYR A 896 2.55 12.46 -29.49
CA TYR A 896 2.43 12.65 -30.96
C TYR A 896 1.03 12.31 -31.43
#